data_391d4427c94bc3e61e5de70f095a13f1
#
_entry.id   391d4427c94bc3e61e5de70f095a13f1
#
_cell.length_a   1.000
_cell.length_b   1.000
_cell.length_c   1.000
_cell.angle_alpha   90.00
_cell.angle_beta   90.00
_cell.angle_gamma   90.00
#
_symmetry.space_group_name_H-M   'P 1'
#
loop_
_entity.id
_entity.type
_entity.pdbx_description
1 polymer ?
#
loop_
_entity_poly.entity_id
_entity_poly.type
_entity_poly.pdbx_seq_one_letter_code
_entity_poly.pdbx_strand_id
1 'polypeptide(L)'
;MDRHFFERRCHYSIRKFAIGAASVLIGASIFGANVVQAAETVGTPEKEGTITQAQPLDKLPDDLAAVLKKAESEATADAGHEENHENTAGTSPAGTEETSPATTPTAPKPAETLKPVETPKADSKPVEPATPTIKPVENQIEDREDRNHLEGVTVQANDSETGTPFTADKAVDGDSDTRWATNPNINKPTFELTLPKTTLIRHVEIDWDRRVRKGQNDPNIKSWSLYYAGQDDVNASGEKQWKLAHTKTGEPVLDEKVDLANSIQAKYLKLEINDYQAGTMGWRNVGIQEIRAYSNVPDHSKVTDIRQVTELTVTEDGQSLVLPTLPGKVSLIGSNKQGVIDLQNRIYKPLTDQRVKVMVQQIRDSHTFTKEFEVVIKGLHQDEGVGVKPKVAPAVQQWYGKEGQSSITSDTVLATGDSGFDQAATFYQSDLASRGLELATGDKQAQKRIEFKKVENKGYGKEGYGITIQNDVITIEAATNTGAFYATRTLLQMGETDLQNGEIRDFPSFSHRGFMLDTGRKFIPYDTLVDIMLNMAYYKMNDLQLHLNDNYIFLKEHLAGKNLSPEEQLKYVLEHAKTGFRLETDIVGKNGQKLTSDEHYTKEEMQNLIKLAKALHINLVPEIDTPGHALSFVKVRPDLMYQGSLSDYAGKHNVERVAMLDLDNKYEETLKFVKSVYDKLLDGPDAPLHGVSTVHIGTDEYYGSRESYRRYVNDLIKYIKGKGYTPRIWGSLSAKRGKTAVDWNGVEVDIWSIGWQRPNEAIAQGAKIINITDVPTYSVPSGSNSQAAYGDYANYERQYNSWTPNDF
;
A
#
# COMPACT_ATOMS: atom_id res chain seq x y z
N MET A 1 -33.82 -0.99 -3.26
CA MET A 1 -33.23 -2.04 -2.37
C MET A 1 -33.76 -1.78 -0.98
N ASP A 2 -34.34 -2.76 -0.40
CA ASP A 2 -35.16 -2.57 0.81
C ASP A 2 -34.28 -2.33 2.04
N ARG A 3 -34.30 -1.11 2.57
CA ARG A 3 -33.54 -0.63 3.72
C ARG A 3 -33.77 -1.49 5.00
N HIS A 4 -34.93 -2.08 5.10
CA HIS A 4 -35.34 -2.90 6.24
C HIS A 4 -34.67 -4.29 6.33
N PHE A 5 -34.08 -4.77 5.24
CA PHE A 5 -33.43 -6.08 5.22
C PHE A 5 -32.06 -6.06 5.91
N PHE A 6 -31.31 -4.96 5.77
CA PHE A 6 -30.02 -4.79 6.45
C PHE A 6 -30.17 -4.55 7.95
N GLU A 7 -31.14 -3.74 8.35
CA GLU A 7 -31.37 -3.42 9.79
C GLU A 7 -31.77 -4.65 10.61
N ARG A 8 -32.54 -5.58 10.07
CA ARG A 8 -33.00 -6.76 10.82
C ARG A 8 -31.90 -7.79 11.09
N ARG A 9 -30.93 -7.98 10.22
CA ARG A 9 -29.87 -8.98 10.40
C ARG A 9 -28.67 -8.49 11.21
N CYS A 10 -28.28 -7.24 11.10
CA CYS A 10 -27.27 -6.65 11.96
C CYS A 10 -27.68 -6.62 13.43
N HIS A 11 -28.96 -6.41 13.74
CA HIS A 11 -29.47 -6.44 15.11
C HIS A 11 -29.42 -7.83 15.77
N TYR A 12 -29.40 -8.92 15.02
CA TYR A 12 -29.45 -10.27 15.60
C TYR A 12 -28.07 -10.80 16.02
N SER A 13 -26.99 -10.45 15.35
CA SER A 13 -25.64 -10.89 15.73
C SER A 13 -25.05 -10.10 16.90
N ILE A 14 -25.45 -8.85 17.09
CA ILE A 14 -24.97 -7.97 18.17
C ILE A 14 -25.64 -8.28 19.53
N ARG A 15 -26.85 -8.86 19.55
CA ARG A 15 -27.61 -9.06 20.79
C ARG A 15 -27.20 -10.28 21.66
N LYS A 16 -26.37 -11.19 21.13
CA LYS A 16 -25.99 -12.41 21.87
C LYS A 16 -24.59 -12.39 22.48
N PHE A 17 -23.69 -11.50 22.03
CA PHE A 17 -22.53 -11.16 22.83
C PHE A 17 -22.99 -10.15 23.88
N ALA A 18 -22.72 -10.37 25.14
CA ALA A 18 -23.14 -9.55 26.28
C ALA A 18 -22.47 -8.14 26.22
N ILE A 19 -22.81 -7.35 25.21
CA ILE A 19 -22.21 -6.06 24.94
C ILE A 19 -23.31 -5.00 24.99
N GLY A 20 -23.14 -4.04 25.89
CA GLY A 20 -24.12 -2.99 26.17
C GLY A 20 -24.41 -2.05 25.00
N ALA A 21 -25.49 -1.29 25.12
CA ALA A 21 -26.08 -0.38 24.13
C ALA A 21 -25.12 0.66 23.47
N ALA A 22 -23.90 0.82 24.00
CA ALA A 22 -22.88 1.71 23.43
C ALA A 22 -22.33 1.24 22.08
N SER A 23 -22.26 -0.07 21.84
CA SER A 23 -21.76 -0.65 20.57
C SER A 23 -22.68 -0.35 19.37
N VAL A 24 -23.97 -0.21 19.62
CA VAL A 24 -24.97 0.11 18.58
C VAL A 24 -24.81 1.54 18.06
N LEU A 25 -24.41 2.46 18.93
CA LEU A 25 -24.20 3.86 18.55
C LEU A 25 -22.94 4.05 17.69
N ILE A 26 -21.86 3.31 17.98
CA ILE A 26 -20.61 3.39 17.23
C ILE A 26 -20.74 2.72 15.85
N GLY A 27 -21.41 1.56 15.79
CA GLY A 27 -21.75 0.92 14.52
C GLY A 27 -22.66 1.77 13.64
N ALA A 28 -23.60 2.50 14.22
CA ALA A 28 -24.49 3.41 13.51
C ALA A 28 -23.78 4.69 13.05
N SER A 29 -22.79 5.19 13.78
CA SER A 29 -21.99 6.35 13.37
C SER A 29 -20.96 6.02 12.29
N ILE A 30 -20.51 4.76 12.21
CA ILE A 30 -19.62 4.29 11.13
C ILE A 30 -20.41 4.02 9.82
N PHE A 31 -21.73 3.69 9.91
CA PHE A 31 -22.52 3.26 8.75
C PHE A 31 -23.77 4.07 8.45
N GLY A 32 -23.93 5.30 8.94
CA GLY A 32 -24.98 6.17 8.45
C GLY A 32 -25.74 7.00 9.48
N ALA A 33 -25.54 8.27 9.41
CA ALA A 33 -26.30 9.31 10.11
C ALA A 33 -27.74 9.40 9.58
N ASN A 34 -28.67 8.62 10.09
CA ASN A 34 -30.12 8.86 9.97
C ASN A 34 -30.97 8.04 10.95
N VAL A 35 -30.51 7.80 12.17
CA VAL A 35 -31.31 7.11 13.22
C VAL A 35 -31.75 8.05 14.35
N VAL A 36 -31.40 9.32 14.31
CA VAL A 36 -31.71 10.28 15.40
C VAL A 36 -33.08 10.93 15.31
N GLN A 37 -33.83 10.70 14.24
CA GLN A 37 -35.15 11.38 14.06
C GLN A 37 -36.39 10.53 14.45
N ALA A 38 -36.22 9.32 14.99
CA ALA A 38 -37.33 8.44 15.36
C ALA A 38 -37.56 8.27 16.90
N ALA A 39 -36.86 9.05 17.74
CA ALA A 39 -36.95 8.91 19.19
C ALA A 39 -37.71 10.03 19.92
N GLU A 40 -38.39 10.93 19.21
CA GLU A 40 -39.08 12.09 19.85
C GLU A 40 -40.60 11.98 20.02
N THR A 41 -41.17 10.82 19.88
CA THR A 41 -42.60 10.69 20.20
C THR A 41 -42.90 9.35 20.87
N VAL A 42 -42.54 9.17 22.13
CA VAL A 42 -43.34 8.38 23.09
C VAL A 42 -42.97 8.82 24.51
N GLY A 43 -44.02 9.13 25.27
CA GLY A 43 -44.03 9.76 26.56
C GLY A 43 -43.31 9.05 27.70
N THR A 44 -42.94 9.84 28.66
CA THR A 44 -42.36 9.46 29.97
C THR A 44 -43.08 8.34 30.67
N PRO A 45 -42.37 7.44 31.29
CA PRO A 45 -42.64 7.07 32.68
C PRO A 45 -41.43 7.11 33.60
N GLU A 46 -41.69 7.60 34.76
CA GLU A 46 -40.83 7.58 35.95
C GLU A 46 -40.26 6.19 36.24
N LYS A 47 -38.97 6.10 36.51
CA LYS A 47 -38.34 5.56 37.72
C LYS A 47 -36.82 5.47 37.48
N GLU A 48 -36.13 6.14 38.35
CA GLU A 48 -34.68 5.95 38.56
C GLU A 48 -34.39 4.49 38.90
N GLY A 49 -33.80 3.78 37.94
CA GLY A 49 -33.10 2.53 38.18
C GLY A 49 -31.61 2.83 38.11
N THR A 50 -30.91 2.64 39.20
CA THR A 50 -29.47 2.73 39.35
C THR A 50 -28.81 1.94 38.23
N ILE A 51 -28.13 2.65 37.32
CA ILE A 51 -27.28 2.03 36.31
C ILE A 51 -26.08 1.47 37.08
N THR A 52 -26.06 0.18 37.33
CA THR A 52 -24.86 -0.52 37.76
C THR A 52 -23.84 -0.36 36.64
N GLN A 53 -22.76 0.35 36.88
CA GLN A 53 -21.59 0.38 35.96
C GLN A 53 -21.21 -1.07 35.73
N ALA A 54 -21.19 -1.46 34.45
CA ALA A 54 -20.58 -2.73 34.04
C ALA A 54 -19.11 -2.69 34.49
N GLN A 55 -18.68 -3.69 35.21
CA GLN A 55 -17.26 -3.81 35.57
C GLN A 55 -16.46 -4.01 34.28
N PRO A 56 -15.28 -3.42 34.17
CA PRO A 56 -14.38 -3.66 33.04
C PRO A 56 -14.11 -5.17 32.95
N LEU A 57 -14.22 -5.73 31.74
CA LEU A 57 -13.78 -7.09 31.47
C LEU A 57 -12.25 -7.07 31.44
N ASP A 58 -11.63 -7.50 32.53
CA ASP A 58 -10.17 -7.66 32.63
C ASP A 58 -9.65 -8.82 31.75
N LYS A 59 -10.54 -9.54 31.03
CA LYS A 59 -10.20 -10.72 30.23
C LYS A 59 -11.10 -10.83 29.00
N LEU A 60 -10.55 -11.42 27.93
CA LEU A 60 -11.36 -11.85 26.78
C LEU A 60 -12.53 -12.72 27.22
N PRO A 61 -13.69 -12.63 26.56
CA PRO A 61 -14.80 -13.57 26.81
C PRO A 61 -14.33 -15.03 26.83
N ASP A 62 -14.83 -15.84 27.76
CA ASP A 62 -14.31 -17.20 28.01
C ASP A 62 -14.36 -18.10 26.77
N ASP A 63 -15.37 -17.94 25.93
CA ASP A 63 -15.53 -18.63 24.65
C ASP A 63 -14.44 -18.20 23.62
N LEU A 64 -14.15 -16.92 23.54
CA LEU A 64 -13.10 -16.37 22.66
C LEU A 64 -11.70 -16.73 23.19
N ALA A 65 -11.50 -16.69 24.51
CA ALA A 65 -10.26 -17.13 25.15
C ALA A 65 -9.99 -18.63 24.92
N ALA A 66 -11.03 -19.47 24.93
CA ALA A 66 -10.93 -20.90 24.63
C ALA A 66 -10.55 -21.14 23.15
N VAL A 67 -11.13 -20.38 22.21
CA VAL A 67 -10.80 -20.45 20.79
C VAL A 67 -9.35 -20.03 20.54
N LEU A 68 -8.91 -18.94 21.17
CA LEU A 68 -7.53 -18.46 21.04
C LEU A 68 -6.52 -19.44 21.62
N LYS A 69 -6.81 -20.05 22.78
CA LYS A 69 -5.93 -21.05 23.42
C LYS A 69 -5.81 -22.32 22.58
N LYS A 70 -6.88 -22.73 21.89
CA LYS A 70 -6.84 -23.83 20.94
C LYS A 70 -6.03 -23.45 19.70
N ALA A 71 -6.21 -22.25 19.16
CA ALA A 71 -5.46 -21.72 18.02
C ALA A 71 -3.97 -21.59 18.31
N GLU A 72 -3.57 -21.18 19.53
CA GLU A 72 -2.16 -21.12 19.96
C GLU A 72 -1.51 -22.51 20.04
N SER A 73 -2.23 -23.52 20.51
CA SER A 73 -1.73 -24.89 20.58
C SER A 73 -1.52 -25.51 19.19
N GLU A 74 -2.31 -25.11 18.22
CA GLU A 74 -2.22 -25.56 16.84
C GLU A 74 -1.12 -24.81 16.07
N ALA A 75 -0.94 -23.50 16.29
CA ALA A 75 0.12 -22.69 15.68
C ALA A 75 1.53 -23.12 16.14
N THR A 76 1.69 -23.61 17.36
CA THR A 76 2.98 -24.13 17.84
C THR A 76 3.32 -25.50 17.24
N ALA A 77 2.34 -26.24 16.73
CA ALA A 77 2.56 -27.49 16.01
C ALA A 77 2.99 -27.24 14.55
N ASP A 78 2.53 -26.13 13.95
CA ASP A 78 2.82 -25.77 12.54
C ASP A 78 4.16 -24.99 12.38
N ALA A 79 4.60 -24.24 13.39
CA ALA A 79 5.88 -23.53 13.39
C ALA A 79 7.11 -24.45 13.35
N GLY A 80 6.94 -25.75 13.49
CA GLY A 80 7.99 -26.76 13.34
C GLY A 80 8.24 -27.21 11.90
N HIS A 81 7.48 -26.70 10.90
CA HIS A 81 7.55 -27.18 9.50
C HIS A 81 7.89 -26.11 8.46
N GLU A 82 8.11 -24.85 8.82
CA GLU A 82 8.41 -23.76 7.84
C GLU A 82 9.90 -23.41 7.69
N GLU A 83 10.84 -24.24 8.08
CA GLU A 83 12.23 -24.05 7.66
C GLU A 83 12.66 -25.17 6.69
N ASN A 84 12.88 -24.77 5.44
CA ASN A 84 13.55 -25.45 4.30
C ASN A 84 12.66 -25.91 3.16
N HIS A 85 12.49 -25.06 2.19
CA HIS A 85 12.36 -25.43 0.78
C HIS A 85 13.23 -24.52 -0.10
N GLU A 86 14.51 -24.90 -0.21
CA GLU A 86 15.31 -24.59 -1.39
C GLU A 86 15.67 -25.90 -2.11
N ASN A 87 15.39 -25.88 -3.39
CA ASN A 87 15.72 -26.81 -4.45
C ASN A 87 16.92 -27.75 -4.24
N THR A 88 16.71 -29.05 -4.46
CA THR A 88 17.56 -29.85 -5.37
C THR A 88 16.83 -31.06 -5.93
N ALA A 89 17.00 -31.24 -7.23
CA ALA A 89 16.49 -32.35 -8.00
C ALA A 89 17.39 -33.59 -7.84
N GLY A 90 16.76 -34.75 -7.74
CA GLY A 90 17.21 -35.93 -8.41
C GLY A 90 17.95 -37.02 -7.62
N THR A 91 17.33 -38.16 -7.60
CA THR A 91 17.77 -39.60 -7.62
C THR A 91 17.79 -40.37 -6.29
N SER A 92 16.85 -41.29 -6.20
CA SER A 92 16.85 -42.51 -5.38
C SER A 92 17.72 -43.62 -6.08
N PRO A 93 18.02 -44.78 -5.47
CA PRO A 93 17.41 -45.44 -4.33
C PRO A 93 18.31 -46.37 -3.44
N ALA A 94 17.71 -46.87 -2.35
CA ALA A 94 17.83 -48.19 -1.74
C ALA A 94 18.88 -48.48 -0.62
N GLY A 95 18.35 -48.93 0.49
CA GLY A 95 18.93 -50.07 1.20
C GLY A 95 19.18 -49.98 2.69
N THR A 96 18.25 -50.45 3.48
CA THR A 96 18.28 -51.32 4.68
C THR A 96 19.18 -51.05 5.90
N GLU A 97 18.46 -50.98 7.02
CA GLU A 97 18.62 -51.66 8.33
C GLU A 97 19.64 -51.21 9.38
N GLU A 98 19.09 -50.85 10.48
CA GLU A 98 19.15 -51.34 11.87
C GLU A 98 20.21 -50.83 12.85
N THR A 99 19.66 -50.48 14.01
CA THR A 99 20.08 -50.62 15.44
C THR A 99 20.93 -49.52 16.12
N SER A 100 20.29 -48.92 17.11
CA SER A 100 20.87 -48.29 18.33
C SER A 100 21.53 -49.32 19.28
N PRO A 101 22.24 -48.97 20.38
CA PRO A 101 22.19 -47.73 21.19
C PRO A 101 23.52 -47.31 21.90
N ALA A 102 23.47 -46.06 22.42
CA ALA A 102 24.06 -45.50 23.66
C ALA A 102 25.55 -45.67 24.02
N THR A 103 26.28 -44.60 24.28
CA THR A 103 26.76 -44.07 25.57
C THR A 103 27.83 -42.98 25.42
N THR A 104 27.62 -41.92 26.20
CA THR A 104 28.64 -40.91 26.55
C THR A 104 29.57 -41.49 27.66
N PRO A 105 30.76 -40.97 28.08
CA PRO A 105 31.30 -39.61 28.01
C PRO A 105 32.85 -39.44 27.95
N THR A 106 33.34 -38.21 27.99
CA THR A 106 34.56 -37.66 28.61
C THR A 106 35.76 -37.31 27.71
N ALA A 107 36.17 -36.02 27.78
CA ALA A 107 37.43 -35.45 27.37
C ALA A 107 38.61 -35.82 28.30
N PRO A 108 39.91 -35.72 27.89
CA PRO A 108 40.70 -34.49 28.05
C PRO A 108 41.81 -34.19 27.01
N LYS A 109 42.36 -33.02 27.12
CA LYS A 109 43.48 -32.31 26.48
C LYS A 109 44.87 -32.88 26.93
N PRO A 110 46.08 -32.37 26.50
CA PRO A 110 46.60 -31.66 25.33
C PRO A 110 48.01 -32.12 24.84
N ALA A 111 48.61 -31.32 23.87
CA ALA A 111 50.03 -31.19 23.47
C ALA A 111 50.53 -32.14 22.36
N GLU A 112 51.34 -31.80 21.35
CA GLU A 112 52.39 -30.80 21.14
C GLU A 112 52.75 -30.71 19.63
N THR A 113 53.28 -29.55 19.26
CA THR A 113 54.04 -29.05 18.11
C THR A 113 54.70 -30.01 17.11
N LEU A 114 54.63 -29.66 15.80
CA LEU A 114 55.77 -29.46 14.87
C LEU A 114 55.34 -28.83 13.54
N LYS A 115 56.09 -27.81 13.07
CA LYS A 115 56.00 -27.04 11.80
C LYS A 115 56.92 -27.66 10.73
N PRO A 116 57.03 -27.06 9.51
CA PRO A 116 56.07 -26.71 8.47
C PRO A 116 56.49 -27.27 7.08
N VAL A 117 55.54 -27.26 6.05
CA VAL A 117 55.92 -27.21 4.65
C VAL A 117 54.87 -26.36 3.89
N GLU A 118 55.36 -25.52 2.99
CA GLU A 118 54.69 -24.41 2.28
C GLU A 118 53.79 -24.84 1.11
N THR A 119 52.68 -24.09 0.99
CA THR A 119 51.94 -23.47 -0.10
C THR A 119 51.24 -24.30 -1.19
N PRO A 120 50.16 -23.86 -1.82
CA PRO A 120 49.71 -22.49 -2.02
C PRO A 120 48.27 -22.17 -1.59
N LYS A 121 47.99 -20.87 -1.44
CA LYS A 121 46.77 -20.21 -1.09
C LYS A 121 45.60 -20.51 -2.00
N ALA A 122 44.44 -20.80 -1.40
CA ALA A 122 43.14 -20.47 -1.94
C ALA A 122 42.32 -19.85 -0.80
N ASP A 123 42.03 -18.54 -0.93
CA ASP A 123 41.17 -17.78 -0.03
C ASP A 123 39.73 -18.27 -0.14
N SER A 124 39.21 -18.86 0.92
CA SER A 124 37.77 -19.00 1.10
C SER A 124 37.36 -18.39 2.43
N LYS A 125 36.88 -17.18 2.37
CA LYS A 125 36.06 -16.57 3.45
C LYS A 125 34.67 -17.21 3.47
N PRO A 126 34.02 -17.33 4.64
CA PRO A 126 32.65 -17.80 4.72
C PRO A 126 31.72 -16.80 4.00
N VAL A 127 30.89 -17.32 3.11
CA VAL A 127 29.87 -16.56 2.40
C VAL A 127 28.69 -16.40 3.37
N GLU A 128 28.45 -15.18 3.83
CA GLU A 128 27.15 -14.76 4.38
C GLU A 128 26.07 -14.92 3.29
N PRO A 129 24.84 -15.31 3.64
CA PRO A 129 23.76 -15.40 2.66
C PRO A 129 23.46 -14.00 2.13
N ALA A 130 23.74 -13.80 0.84
CA ALA A 130 23.49 -12.56 0.14
C ALA A 130 21.99 -12.32 0.05
N THR A 131 21.50 -11.34 0.80
CA THR A 131 20.29 -10.59 0.46
C THR A 131 20.42 -10.15 -1.02
N PRO A 132 19.42 -10.30 -1.88
CA PRO A 132 19.51 -9.82 -3.24
C PRO A 132 19.58 -8.29 -3.23
N THR A 133 20.78 -7.77 -3.12
CA THR A 133 21.05 -6.38 -3.45
C THR A 133 20.81 -6.25 -4.95
N ILE A 134 19.74 -5.62 -5.35
CA ILE A 134 19.55 -5.14 -6.72
C ILE A 134 20.68 -4.13 -6.91
N LYS A 135 21.80 -4.61 -7.45
CA LYS A 135 22.80 -3.71 -8.02
C LYS A 135 22.07 -2.91 -9.09
N PRO A 136 22.30 -1.59 -9.21
CA PRO A 136 21.89 -0.88 -10.40
C PRO A 136 22.41 -1.68 -11.59
N VAL A 137 21.50 -2.10 -12.46
CA VAL A 137 21.88 -2.75 -13.71
C VAL A 137 22.74 -1.71 -14.43
N GLU A 138 24.01 -1.96 -14.55
CA GLU A 138 24.89 -1.18 -15.41
C GLU A 138 24.23 -1.20 -16.79
N ASN A 139 23.81 -0.02 -17.26
CA ASN A 139 23.02 0.19 -18.46
C ASN A 139 23.74 -0.40 -19.67
N GLN A 140 23.48 -1.65 -20.00
CA GLN A 140 23.80 -2.18 -21.33
C GLN A 140 22.75 -1.62 -22.28
N ILE A 141 23.07 -0.48 -22.85
CA ILE A 141 22.29 0.10 -23.93
C ILE A 141 22.39 -0.83 -25.14
N GLU A 142 21.26 -1.42 -25.54
CA GLU A 142 21.20 -2.26 -26.74
C GLU A 142 21.61 -1.45 -27.98
N ASP A 143 22.60 -1.93 -28.72
CA ASP A 143 23.12 -1.27 -29.92
C ASP A 143 22.31 -1.76 -31.13
N ARG A 144 21.05 -1.25 -31.28
CA ARG A 144 20.15 -1.55 -32.37
C ARG A 144 20.19 -0.46 -33.44
N GLU A 145 20.17 -0.86 -34.69
CA GLU A 145 20.22 0.07 -35.81
C GLU A 145 19.00 1.02 -35.90
N ASP A 146 17.84 0.57 -35.36
CA ASP A 146 16.58 1.32 -35.36
C ASP A 146 16.30 2.02 -34.02
N ARG A 147 17.28 2.09 -33.13
CA ARG A 147 17.15 2.70 -31.82
C ARG A 147 17.06 4.23 -31.90
N ASN A 148 16.12 4.83 -31.17
CA ASN A 148 16.17 6.26 -30.88
C ASN A 148 17.31 6.56 -29.88
N HIS A 149 18.33 7.24 -30.34
CA HIS A 149 19.51 7.58 -29.52
C HIS A 149 19.27 8.74 -28.54
N LEU A 150 18.14 9.45 -28.64
CA LEU A 150 17.84 10.64 -27.82
C LEU A 150 16.90 10.31 -26.66
N GLU A 151 16.37 9.11 -26.57
CA GLU A 151 15.47 8.72 -25.50
C GLU A 151 16.17 8.79 -24.14
N GLY A 152 15.67 9.66 -23.24
CA GLY A 152 16.19 9.84 -21.88
C GLY A 152 17.59 10.45 -21.77
N VAL A 153 18.09 11.09 -22.79
CA VAL A 153 19.37 11.81 -22.73
C VAL A 153 19.26 13.07 -21.88
N THR A 154 20.40 13.60 -21.45
CA THR A 154 20.43 14.89 -20.76
C THR A 154 20.14 16.02 -21.73
N VAL A 155 19.17 16.86 -21.38
CA VAL A 155 18.73 18.01 -22.18
C VAL A 155 18.83 19.31 -21.41
N GLN A 156 19.06 20.38 -22.14
CA GLN A 156 19.02 21.76 -21.65
C GLN A 156 18.34 22.63 -22.72
N ALA A 157 17.36 23.41 -22.28
CA ALA A 157 16.74 24.44 -23.13
C ALA A 157 17.07 25.82 -22.56
N ASN A 158 17.15 26.80 -23.41
CA ASN A 158 17.40 28.18 -22.95
C ASN A 158 16.18 28.82 -22.30
N ASP A 159 15.02 28.21 -22.43
CA ASP A 159 13.77 28.59 -21.78
C ASP A 159 12.84 27.40 -21.61
N SER A 160 12.01 27.40 -20.54
CA SER A 160 10.89 26.49 -20.32
C SER A 160 9.74 27.24 -19.67
N GLU A 161 8.52 26.88 -20.01
CA GLU A 161 7.31 27.58 -19.54
C GLU A 161 7.19 27.49 -18.02
N THR A 162 7.17 28.66 -17.40
CA THR A 162 7.23 28.79 -15.93
C THR A 162 5.94 28.30 -15.27
N GLY A 163 6.08 27.48 -14.22
CA GLY A 163 4.93 27.01 -13.43
C GLY A 163 4.12 25.89 -14.08
N THR A 164 4.62 25.30 -15.16
CA THR A 164 4.01 24.18 -15.88
C THR A 164 4.89 22.92 -15.81
N PRO A 165 4.36 21.73 -16.13
CA PRO A 165 5.14 20.50 -16.24
C PRO A 165 5.92 20.38 -17.57
N PHE A 166 5.95 21.40 -18.41
CA PHE A 166 6.49 21.35 -19.77
C PHE A 166 8.01 21.58 -19.80
N THR A 167 8.73 20.77 -19.04
CA THR A 167 10.19 20.83 -18.92
C THR A 167 10.93 20.20 -20.11
N ALA A 168 12.19 20.53 -20.30
CA ALA A 168 12.96 20.11 -21.47
C ALA A 168 13.10 18.58 -21.63
N ASP A 169 13.16 17.84 -20.54
CA ASP A 169 13.21 16.37 -20.53
C ASP A 169 11.97 15.71 -21.16
N LYS A 170 10.85 16.44 -21.22
CA LYS A 170 9.59 15.95 -21.82
C LYS A 170 9.63 15.82 -23.35
N ALA A 171 10.62 16.38 -24.00
CA ALA A 171 10.81 16.22 -25.44
C ALA A 171 11.65 14.98 -25.83
N VAL A 172 12.14 14.20 -24.86
CA VAL A 172 12.96 12.99 -25.08
C VAL A 172 12.61 11.86 -24.11
N ASP A 173 11.44 11.90 -23.50
CA ASP A 173 11.01 10.88 -22.54
C ASP A 173 10.30 9.66 -23.21
N GLY A 174 10.16 9.73 -24.53
CA GLY A 174 9.54 8.70 -25.34
C GLY A 174 8.01 8.71 -25.24
N ASP A 175 7.40 9.70 -24.61
CA ASP A 175 5.96 9.84 -24.42
C ASP A 175 5.41 11.01 -25.24
N SER A 176 4.72 10.69 -26.35
CA SER A 176 4.13 11.69 -27.23
C SER A 176 2.97 12.49 -26.62
N ASP A 177 2.48 12.11 -25.43
CA ASP A 177 1.44 12.84 -24.71
C ASP A 177 2.04 13.94 -23.81
N THR A 178 3.35 13.92 -23.58
CA THR A 178 4.11 14.95 -22.87
C THR A 178 4.74 15.93 -23.85
N ARG A 179 5.30 17.04 -23.36
CA ARG A 179 5.97 18.03 -24.20
C ARG A 179 6.90 18.94 -23.41
N TRP A 180 7.88 19.50 -24.08
CA TRP A 180 8.54 20.74 -23.70
C TRP A 180 7.80 21.93 -24.30
N ALA A 181 7.73 23.07 -23.60
CA ALA A 181 7.26 24.33 -24.17
C ALA A 181 8.04 25.54 -23.59
N THR A 182 8.15 26.58 -24.37
CA THR A 182 8.77 27.86 -23.94
C THR A 182 7.74 28.81 -23.36
N ASN A 183 8.19 29.81 -22.58
CA ASN A 183 7.40 31.01 -22.36
C ASN A 183 7.10 31.73 -23.69
N PRO A 184 6.04 32.55 -23.77
CA PRO A 184 5.71 33.32 -24.98
C PRO A 184 6.82 34.33 -25.37
N ASN A 185 7.01 34.50 -26.69
CA ASN A 185 7.88 35.52 -27.29
C ASN A 185 9.37 35.39 -27.00
N ILE A 186 9.87 34.21 -26.73
CA ILE A 186 11.31 33.95 -26.60
C ILE A 186 12.00 34.16 -27.97
N ASN A 187 13.10 34.90 -27.97
CA ASN A 187 13.91 35.04 -29.14
C ASN A 187 14.86 33.85 -29.28
N LYS A 188 14.87 33.21 -30.44
CA LYS A 188 15.69 32.03 -30.75
C LYS A 188 15.68 30.95 -29.68
N PRO A 189 14.57 30.24 -29.49
CA PRO A 189 14.55 29.08 -28.63
C PRO A 189 15.62 28.06 -29.01
N THR A 190 16.38 27.56 -28.04
CA THR A 190 17.42 26.56 -28.27
C THR A 190 17.23 25.38 -27.34
N PHE A 191 17.53 24.17 -27.85
CA PHE A 191 17.36 22.92 -27.19
C PHE A 191 18.61 22.06 -27.38
N GLU A 192 19.40 21.85 -26.34
CA GLU A 192 20.65 21.11 -26.38
C GLU A 192 20.52 19.73 -25.76
N LEU A 193 21.09 18.74 -26.44
CA LEU A 193 21.06 17.32 -26.06
C LEU A 193 22.48 16.79 -25.89
N THR A 194 22.70 16.02 -24.84
CA THR A 194 23.98 15.36 -24.57
C THR A 194 23.81 13.84 -24.61
N LEU A 195 24.35 13.20 -25.64
CA LEU A 195 24.31 11.75 -25.79
C LEU A 195 25.28 11.06 -24.80
N PRO A 196 25.00 9.81 -24.37
CA PRO A 196 25.89 9.05 -23.47
C PRO A 196 27.30 8.80 -24.07
N LYS A 197 27.37 8.57 -25.37
CA LYS A 197 28.61 8.37 -26.16
C LYS A 197 28.52 9.11 -27.50
N THR A 198 29.65 9.32 -28.16
CA THR A 198 29.65 9.80 -29.56
C THR A 198 28.93 8.76 -30.42
N THR A 199 27.92 9.21 -31.16
CA THR A 199 26.97 8.34 -31.87
C THR A 199 26.81 8.80 -33.33
N LEU A 200 26.74 7.84 -34.25
CA LEU A 200 26.43 8.11 -35.65
C LEU A 200 24.94 8.46 -35.79
N ILE A 201 24.64 9.62 -36.35
CA ILE A 201 23.25 10.05 -36.63
C ILE A 201 23.10 10.27 -38.13
N ARG A 202 22.03 9.68 -38.70
CA ARG A 202 21.65 9.80 -40.12
C ARG A 202 20.27 10.35 -40.35
N HIS A 203 19.38 10.10 -39.40
CA HIS A 203 17.98 10.48 -39.49
C HIS A 203 17.52 11.13 -38.19
N VAL A 204 16.71 12.20 -38.33
CA VAL A 204 16.14 12.93 -37.20
C VAL A 204 14.66 13.13 -37.42
N GLU A 205 13.86 12.91 -36.41
CA GLU A 205 12.42 13.17 -36.38
C GLU A 205 12.11 14.17 -35.30
N ILE A 206 11.22 15.12 -35.56
CA ILE A 206 10.74 16.10 -34.57
C ILE A 206 9.24 16.16 -34.67
N ASP A 207 8.55 15.80 -33.56
CA ASP A 207 7.14 16.01 -33.37
C ASP A 207 6.96 17.34 -32.63
N TRP A 208 6.52 18.36 -33.37
CA TRP A 208 6.26 19.67 -32.79
C TRP A 208 4.99 19.64 -31.93
N ASP A 209 4.88 20.58 -30.98
CA ASP A 209 3.72 20.68 -30.08
C ASP A 209 2.40 20.77 -30.88
N ARG A 210 1.56 19.77 -30.67
CA ARG A 210 0.20 19.69 -31.24
C ARG A 210 -0.77 20.41 -30.32
N ARG A 211 -0.95 21.69 -30.51
CA ARG A 211 -1.94 22.44 -29.76
C ARG A 211 -3.33 22.06 -30.21
N VAL A 212 -3.79 20.92 -29.70
CA VAL A 212 -5.11 20.42 -30.00
C VAL A 212 -6.15 21.26 -29.28
N ARG A 213 -6.83 22.13 -30.00
CA ARG A 213 -8.13 22.65 -29.60
C ARG A 213 -9.22 22.01 -30.44
N LYS A 214 -10.04 21.17 -29.83
CA LYS A 214 -11.23 20.58 -30.46
C LYS A 214 -10.97 20.10 -31.90
N GLY A 215 -9.89 19.34 -32.08
CA GLY A 215 -9.58 18.73 -33.38
C GLY A 215 -8.79 19.61 -34.36
N GLN A 216 -8.23 20.72 -33.95
CA GLN A 216 -7.35 21.54 -34.78
C GLN A 216 -5.90 21.38 -34.34
N ASN A 217 -5.05 20.93 -35.26
CA ASN A 217 -3.59 20.96 -35.16
C ASN A 217 -3.10 22.34 -35.66
N ASP A 218 -2.12 22.93 -34.96
CA ASP A 218 -1.66 24.29 -35.22
C ASP A 218 -0.14 24.35 -35.37
N PRO A 219 0.42 23.94 -36.51
CA PRO A 219 1.86 24.00 -36.78
C PRO A 219 2.33 25.44 -36.81
N ASN A 220 3.43 25.75 -36.13
CA ASN A 220 3.89 27.11 -35.99
C ASN A 220 5.38 27.35 -36.30
N ILE A 221 6.19 26.31 -36.52
CA ILE A 221 7.62 26.42 -36.75
C ILE A 221 7.91 26.59 -38.23
N LYS A 222 8.46 27.74 -38.64
CA LYS A 222 8.78 28.07 -40.02
C LYS A 222 10.24 27.76 -40.39
N SER A 223 11.15 27.89 -39.44
CA SER A 223 12.56 27.64 -39.70
C SER A 223 13.28 27.19 -38.44
N TRP A 224 14.12 26.17 -38.61
CA TRP A 224 14.98 25.66 -37.57
C TRP A 224 16.30 25.13 -38.15
N SER A 225 17.33 25.01 -37.30
CA SER A 225 18.62 24.46 -37.64
C SER A 225 19.08 23.46 -36.61
N LEU A 226 19.64 22.34 -37.08
CA LEU A 226 20.27 21.31 -36.23
C LEU A 226 21.79 21.46 -36.32
N TYR A 227 22.42 21.59 -35.18
CA TYR A 227 23.87 21.61 -35.05
C TYR A 227 24.35 20.40 -34.28
N TYR A 228 25.60 19.99 -34.47
CA TYR A 228 26.25 18.93 -33.72
C TYR A 228 27.67 19.30 -33.32
N ALA A 229 28.17 18.62 -32.27
CA ALA A 229 29.56 18.63 -31.87
C ALA A 229 29.97 17.22 -31.41
N GLY A 230 31.16 16.79 -31.75
CA GLY A 230 31.81 15.58 -31.25
C GLY A 230 32.42 15.80 -29.88
N GLN A 231 32.95 14.74 -29.27
CA GLN A 231 33.68 14.83 -28.01
C GLN A 231 34.90 15.75 -28.09
N ASP A 232 35.61 15.72 -29.23
CA ASP A 232 36.82 16.51 -29.48
C ASP A 232 36.53 17.95 -29.91
N ASP A 233 35.29 18.30 -30.18
CA ASP A 233 34.85 19.64 -30.57
C ASP A 233 34.55 20.53 -29.33
N VAL A 234 35.03 20.14 -28.14
CA VAL A 234 34.90 20.92 -26.91
C VAL A 234 36.23 21.48 -26.49
N ASN A 235 36.33 22.80 -26.39
CA ASN A 235 37.58 23.46 -26.00
C ASN A 235 37.87 23.31 -24.49
N ALA A 236 39.04 23.72 -24.04
CA ALA A 236 39.48 23.59 -22.66
C ALA A 236 38.61 24.35 -21.63
N SER A 237 37.81 25.33 -22.09
CA SER A 237 36.82 26.05 -21.28
C SER A 237 35.43 25.39 -21.26
N GLY A 238 35.28 24.25 -21.92
CA GLY A 238 34.01 23.52 -22.00
C GLY A 238 33.04 24.04 -23.07
N GLU A 239 33.46 24.95 -23.92
CA GLU A 239 32.65 25.51 -24.97
C GLU A 239 32.63 24.60 -26.19
N LYS A 240 31.42 24.29 -26.72
CA LYS A 240 31.21 23.42 -27.87
C LYS A 240 31.36 24.15 -29.17
N GLN A 241 32.15 23.60 -30.08
CA GLN A 241 32.32 24.13 -31.46
C GLN A 241 31.26 23.49 -32.35
N TRP A 242 30.18 24.22 -32.56
CA TRP A 242 29.01 23.73 -33.27
C TRP A 242 29.23 23.71 -34.79
N LYS A 243 28.89 22.57 -35.40
CA LYS A 243 28.87 22.35 -36.85
C LYS A 243 27.42 22.23 -37.31
N LEU A 244 27.05 22.87 -38.39
CA LEU A 244 25.69 22.78 -38.95
C LEU A 244 25.47 21.39 -39.58
N ALA A 245 24.42 20.69 -39.18
CA ALA A 245 24.00 19.40 -39.75
C ALA A 245 22.86 19.57 -40.76
N HIS A 246 21.87 20.41 -40.43
CA HIS A 246 20.69 20.62 -41.27
C HIS A 246 20.05 21.99 -40.98
N THR A 247 19.38 22.56 -42.00
CA THR A 247 18.48 23.70 -41.81
C THR A 247 17.21 23.47 -42.63
N LYS A 248 16.07 23.73 -41.99
CA LYS A 248 14.75 23.70 -42.61
C LYS A 248 14.14 25.07 -42.63
N THR A 249 13.56 25.45 -43.77
CA THR A 249 12.73 26.66 -43.94
C THR A 249 11.52 26.32 -44.78
N GLY A 250 10.40 26.97 -44.52
CA GLY A 250 9.19 26.80 -45.32
C GLY A 250 7.91 26.82 -44.53
N GLU A 251 6.86 26.22 -45.08
CA GLU A 251 5.59 26.12 -44.39
C GLU A 251 5.72 25.23 -43.15
N PRO A 252 5.09 25.64 -42.04
CA PRO A 252 5.09 24.85 -40.81
C PRO A 252 4.43 23.47 -40.97
N VAL A 253 5.04 22.46 -40.41
CA VAL A 253 4.49 21.08 -40.29
C VAL A 253 4.52 20.63 -38.85
N LEU A 254 3.72 19.64 -38.51
CA LEU A 254 3.68 19.06 -37.16
C LEU A 254 4.76 17.99 -36.96
N ASP A 255 5.02 17.22 -38.00
CA ASP A 255 5.95 16.10 -37.94
C ASP A 255 7.04 16.33 -38.99
N GLU A 256 8.27 16.51 -38.52
CA GLU A 256 9.43 16.61 -39.38
C GLU A 256 10.19 15.29 -39.40
N LYS A 257 10.57 14.83 -40.59
CA LYS A 257 11.41 13.67 -40.79
C LYS A 257 12.55 14.10 -41.75
N VAL A 258 13.77 14.02 -41.25
CA VAL A 258 14.95 14.57 -41.96
C VAL A 258 16.01 13.51 -42.09
N ASP A 259 16.29 13.11 -43.31
CA ASP A 259 17.52 12.41 -43.67
C ASP A 259 18.66 13.43 -43.82
N LEU A 260 19.69 13.30 -42.97
CA LEU A 260 20.83 14.19 -43.03
C LEU A 260 21.65 13.97 -44.31
N ALA A 261 21.99 15.03 -45.04
CA ALA A 261 22.76 14.93 -46.29
C ALA A 261 24.10 14.20 -46.08
N ASN A 262 24.71 14.32 -44.92
CA ASN A 262 25.87 13.57 -44.48
C ASN A 262 25.61 13.02 -43.09
N SER A 263 26.01 11.76 -42.82
CA SER A 263 26.02 11.22 -41.46
C SER A 263 26.94 12.04 -40.57
N ILE A 264 26.51 12.26 -39.33
CA ILE A 264 27.27 13.01 -38.33
C ILE A 264 27.68 12.12 -37.16
N GLN A 265 28.83 12.38 -36.57
CA GLN A 265 29.29 11.80 -35.33
C GLN A 265 29.05 12.82 -34.22
N ALA A 266 27.98 12.62 -33.45
CA ALA A 266 27.56 13.59 -32.47
C ALA A 266 27.71 13.06 -31.03
N LYS A 267 28.31 13.84 -30.15
CA LYS A 267 28.23 13.73 -28.69
C LYS A 267 27.21 14.72 -28.15
N TYR A 268 27.07 15.84 -28.87
CA TYR A 268 26.13 16.91 -28.54
C TYR A 268 25.34 17.27 -29.79
N LEU A 269 24.05 17.50 -29.60
CA LEU A 269 23.16 18.07 -30.61
C LEU A 269 22.55 19.36 -30.07
N LYS A 270 22.34 20.34 -30.98
CA LYS A 270 21.62 21.56 -30.64
C LYS A 270 20.57 21.85 -31.72
N LEU A 271 19.34 21.97 -31.34
CA LEU A 271 18.24 22.47 -32.14
C LEU A 271 18.10 23.97 -31.87
N GLU A 272 18.11 24.78 -32.89
CA GLU A 272 17.88 26.22 -32.83
C GLU A 272 16.65 26.57 -33.68
N ILE A 273 15.64 27.18 -33.10
CA ILE A 273 14.43 27.61 -33.80
C ILE A 273 14.66 29.03 -34.26
N ASN A 274 14.77 29.21 -35.60
CA ASN A 274 15.14 30.47 -36.24
C ASN A 274 13.95 31.37 -36.48
N ASP A 275 12.80 30.80 -36.87
CA ASP A 275 11.56 31.54 -37.10
C ASP A 275 10.32 30.67 -36.75
N TYR A 276 9.36 31.28 -36.06
CA TYR A 276 8.08 30.69 -35.75
C TYR A 276 6.99 31.76 -35.67
N GLN A 277 5.77 31.36 -35.90
CA GLN A 277 4.59 32.25 -35.88
C GLN A 277 3.76 32.03 -34.60
N ALA A 278 2.86 32.98 -34.31
CA ALA A 278 1.85 32.78 -33.30
C ALA A 278 0.88 31.69 -33.79
N GLY A 279 0.48 30.81 -32.89
CA GLY A 279 -0.58 29.85 -33.11
C GLY A 279 -1.95 30.55 -33.28
N THR A 280 -2.98 29.81 -33.70
CA THR A 280 -4.35 30.33 -33.93
C THR A 280 -4.96 31.03 -32.72
N MET A 281 -4.38 30.82 -31.53
CA MET A 281 -4.76 31.51 -30.30
C MET A 281 -4.03 32.82 -30.04
N GLY A 282 -3.15 33.25 -30.96
CA GLY A 282 -2.32 34.40 -30.75
C GLY A 282 -1.12 34.19 -29.82
N TRP A 283 -0.91 32.99 -29.29
CA TRP A 283 0.26 32.69 -28.46
C TRP A 283 1.47 32.36 -29.33
N ARG A 284 2.53 33.06 -29.06
CA ARG A 284 3.79 32.87 -29.77
C ARG A 284 4.81 32.21 -28.87
N ASN A 285 4.80 30.88 -28.83
CA ASN A 285 5.76 30.04 -28.13
C ASN A 285 6.10 28.80 -28.96
N VAL A 286 7.16 28.09 -28.58
CA VAL A 286 7.61 26.84 -29.19
C VAL A 286 7.38 25.70 -28.25
N GLY A 287 7.00 24.53 -28.78
CA GLY A 287 6.95 23.29 -28.06
C GLY A 287 7.36 22.09 -28.90
N ILE A 288 7.93 21.11 -28.27
CA ILE A 288 8.32 19.83 -28.86
C ILE A 288 7.65 18.72 -28.03
N GLN A 289 6.87 17.86 -28.68
CA GLN A 289 6.36 16.65 -28.08
C GLN A 289 7.47 15.61 -27.98
N GLU A 290 8.17 15.36 -29.10
CA GLU A 290 9.26 14.41 -29.12
C GLU A 290 10.30 14.77 -30.17
N ILE A 291 11.58 14.60 -29.86
CA ILE A 291 12.69 14.61 -30.81
C ILE A 291 13.41 13.27 -30.77
N ARG A 292 13.68 12.67 -31.93
CA ARG A 292 14.31 11.37 -32.07
C ARG A 292 15.46 11.46 -33.06
N ALA A 293 16.50 10.68 -32.83
CA ALA A 293 17.63 10.58 -33.76
C ALA A 293 18.08 9.10 -33.90
N TYR A 294 18.40 8.72 -35.13
CA TYR A 294 18.69 7.34 -35.52
C TYR A 294 19.95 7.20 -36.33
N SER A 295 20.63 6.06 -36.21
CA SER A 295 21.76 5.72 -37.09
C SER A 295 21.32 5.31 -38.50
N ASN A 296 20.12 4.79 -38.64
CA ASN A 296 19.46 4.46 -39.90
C ASN A 296 18.02 4.96 -39.87
N VAL A 297 17.37 5.06 -41.01
CA VAL A 297 15.94 5.40 -41.10
C VAL A 297 15.14 4.29 -40.44
N PRO A 298 14.33 4.58 -39.39
CA PRO A 298 13.60 3.56 -38.67
C PRO A 298 12.47 2.99 -39.52
N ASP A 299 12.24 1.68 -39.38
CA ASP A 299 11.07 1.03 -39.94
C ASP A 299 9.88 1.15 -39.02
N HIS A 300 9.08 2.19 -39.19
CA HIS A 300 7.89 2.45 -38.37
C HIS A 300 6.77 1.42 -38.52
N SER A 301 6.88 0.47 -39.43
CA SER A 301 5.93 -0.64 -39.52
C SER A 301 6.15 -1.68 -38.40
N LYS A 302 7.33 -1.69 -37.79
CA LYS A 302 7.66 -2.61 -36.70
C LYS A 302 7.16 -2.06 -35.36
N VAL A 303 6.40 -2.89 -34.65
CA VAL A 303 6.04 -2.60 -33.25
C VAL A 303 7.25 -2.85 -32.36
N THR A 304 7.77 -1.80 -31.74
CA THR A 304 8.95 -1.87 -30.87
C THR A 304 8.66 -1.41 -29.44
N ASP A 305 7.46 -0.87 -29.19
CA ASP A 305 7.04 -0.27 -27.94
C ASP A 305 5.72 -0.87 -27.48
N ILE A 306 5.63 -1.20 -26.19
CA ILE A 306 4.41 -1.79 -25.59
C ILE A 306 3.19 -0.86 -25.78
N ARG A 307 3.38 0.45 -25.84
CA ARG A 307 2.31 1.43 -26.04
C ARG A 307 1.65 1.31 -27.42
N GLN A 308 2.36 0.79 -28.42
CA GLN A 308 1.87 0.54 -29.80
C GLN A 308 1.09 -0.77 -29.93
N VAL A 309 1.24 -1.71 -28.99
CA VAL A 309 0.49 -2.97 -28.98
C VAL A 309 -0.98 -2.68 -28.70
N THR A 310 -1.88 -3.18 -29.52
CA THR A 310 -3.31 -2.89 -29.44
C THR A 310 -4.06 -3.80 -28.48
N GLU A 311 -3.70 -5.07 -28.43
CA GLU A 311 -4.38 -6.11 -27.64
C GLU A 311 -3.42 -7.23 -27.22
N LEU A 312 -3.81 -7.97 -26.18
CA LEU A 312 -3.18 -9.21 -25.78
C LEU A 312 -4.14 -10.36 -26.05
N THR A 313 -3.58 -11.50 -26.45
CA THR A 313 -4.35 -12.73 -26.65
C THR A 313 -4.00 -13.78 -25.61
N VAL A 314 -4.87 -14.74 -25.43
CA VAL A 314 -4.65 -15.92 -24.59
C VAL A 314 -3.93 -16.99 -25.42
N THR A 315 -3.01 -17.74 -24.81
CA THR A 315 -2.35 -18.90 -25.45
C THR A 315 -3.36 -19.96 -25.87
N GLU A 316 -3.02 -20.81 -26.85
CA GLU A 316 -3.92 -21.87 -27.37
C GLU A 316 -4.38 -22.84 -26.27
N ASP A 317 -3.53 -23.12 -25.28
CA ASP A 317 -3.87 -23.98 -24.14
C ASP A 317 -4.70 -23.27 -23.08
N GLY A 318 -4.91 -21.97 -23.22
CA GLY A 318 -5.70 -21.13 -22.29
C GLY A 318 -5.05 -20.87 -20.94
N GLN A 319 -3.75 -21.16 -20.78
CA GLN A 319 -3.09 -21.10 -19.48
C GLN A 319 -2.32 -19.80 -19.19
N SER A 320 -2.08 -18.98 -20.21
CA SER A 320 -1.37 -17.70 -20.04
C SER A 320 -1.77 -16.68 -21.12
N LEU A 321 -1.33 -15.43 -20.96
CA LEU A 321 -1.39 -14.44 -22.02
C LEU A 321 -0.16 -14.56 -22.93
N VAL A 322 -0.37 -14.31 -24.22
CA VAL A 322 0.72 -14.12 -25.15
C VAL A 322 1.28 -12.72 -24.97
N LEU A 323 2.40 -12.62 -24.28
CA LEU A 323 3.10 -11.34 -24.15
C LEU A 323 3.83 -11.00 -25.45
N PRO A 324 3.81 -9.75 -25.93
CA PRO A 324 4.44 -9.38 -27.20
C PRO A 324 5.96 -9.52 -27.14
N THR A 325 6.54 -9.99 -28.23
CA THR A 325 8.01 -10.01 -28.40
C THR A 325 8.47 -8.64 -28.85
N LEU A 326 9.02 -7.86 -27.90
CA LEU A 326 9.53 -6.52 -28.13
C LEU A 326 10.99 -6.44 -27.69
N PRO A 327 11.75 -5.43 -28.16
CA PRO A 327 13.09 -5.16 -27.66
C PRO A 327 13.09 -4.94 -26.14
N GLY A 328 14.11 -5.48 -25.44
CA GLY A 328 14.21 -5.42 -24.00
C GLY A 328 13.39 -6.48 -23.28
N LYS A 329 13.06 -6.23 -22.01
CA LYS A 329 12.31 -7.17 -21.16
C LYS A 329 10.84 -6.77 -21.10
N VAL A 330 9.96 -7.68 -21.49
CA VAL A 330 8.50 -7.52 -21.31
C VAL A 330 8.03 -8.39 -20.16
N SER A 331 7.19 -7.86 -19.27
CA SER A 331 6.65 -8.59 -18.13
C SER A 331 5.28 -8.06 -17.70
N LEU A 332 4.45 -8.96 -17.17
CA LEU A 332 3.20 -8.62 -16.50
C LEU A 332 3.54 -8.09 -15.10
N ILE A 333 3.06 -6.90 -14.74
CA ILE A 333 3.35 -6.26 -13.46
C ILE A 333 2.11 -5.94 -12.63
N GLY A 334 0.92 -6.08 -13.22
CA GLY A 334 -0.34 -5.80 -12.55
C GLY A 334 -1.50 -6.63 -13.10
N SER A 335 -2.43 -6.96 -12.23
CA SER A 335 -3.72 -7.57 -12.57
C SER A 335 -4.75 -7.16 -11.52
N ASN A 336 -5.90 -6.67 -11.97
CA ASN A 336 -7.00 -6.32 -11.06
C ASN A 336 -7.78 -7.54 -10.55
N LYS A 337 -7.51 -8.74 -11.12
CA LYS A 337 -8.11 -10.02 -10.70
C LYS A 337 -7.05 -11.12 -10.68
N GLN A 338 -6.16 -11.07 -9.68
CA GLN A 338 -5.05 -12.04 -9.59
C GLN A 338 -5.50 -13.49 -9.39
N GLY A 339 -6.72 -13.73 -8.91
CA GLY A 339 -7.32 -15.04 -8.89
C GLY A 339 -7.76 -15.54 -10.27
N VAL A 340 -7.70 -14.72 -11.33
CA VAL A 340 -7.98 -15.11 -12.72
C VAL A 340 -6.71 -15.06 -13.56
N ILE A 341 -5.92 -14.00 -13.46
CA ILE A 341 -4.59 -13.90 -14.09
C ILE A 341 -3.62 -13.40 -13.01
N ASP A 342 -2.68 -14.24 -12.61
CA ASP A 342 -1.67 -13.86 -11.62
C ASP A 342 -0.46 -13.13 -12.25
N LEU A 343 0.41 -12.59 -11.39
CA LEU A 343 1.61 -11.85 -11.84
C LEU A 343 2.70 -12.76 -12.48
N GLN A 344 2.56 -14.09 -12.38
CA GLN A 344 3.37 -15.06 -13.10
C GLN A 344 2.77 -15.38 -14.48
N ASN A 345 1.75 -14.64 -14.91
CA ASN A 345 1.04 -14.80 -16.16
C ASN A 345 0.32 -16.16 -16.28
N ARG A 346 -0.12 -16.75 -15.18
CA ARG A 346 -0.95 -17.96 -15.17
C ARG A 346 -2.41 -17.59 -15.16
N ILE A 347 -3.20 -18.26 -16.00
CA ILE A 347 -4.65 -18.11 -16.07
C ILE A 347 -5.31 -19.24 -15.28
N TYR A 348 -6.16 -18.86 -14.35
CA TYR A 348 -7.03 -19.75 -13.58
C TYR A 348 -8.45 -19.57 -14.11
N LYS A 349 -8.95 -20.60 -14.79
CA LYS A 349 -10.22 -20.55 -15.49
C LYS A 349 -11.37 -20.17 -14.55
N PRO A 350 -12.07 -19.04 -14.78
CA PRO A 350 -13.14 -18.58 -13.91
C PRO A 350 -14.44 -19.37 -14.06
N LEU A 351 -15.39 -19.19 -13.16
CA LEU A 351 -16.72 -19.81 -13.27
C LEU A 351 -17.49 -19.28 -14.49
N THR A 352 -17.48 -17.97 -14.68
CA THR A 352 -18.10 -17.27 -15.81
C THR A 352 -17.09 -16.34 -16.48
N ASP A 353 -17.39 -15.84 -17.66
CA ASP A 353 -16.53 -14.91 -18.39
C ASP A 353 -16.10 -13.74 -17.51
N GLN A 354 -14.80 -13.46 -17.49
CA GLN A 354 -14.22 -12.37 -16.70
C GLN A 354 -13.46 -11.39 -17.57
N ARG A 355 -13.76 -10.10 -17.41
CA ARG A 355 -12.93 -9.00 -17.91
C ARG A 355 -11.84 -8.73 -16.89
N VAL A 356 -10.60 -8.80 -17.31
CA VAL A 356 -9.42 -8.60 -16.46
C VAL A 356 -8.57 -7.49 -17.05
N LYS A 357 -8.25 -6.50 -16.25
CA LYS A 357 -7.29 -5.47 -16.60
C LYS A 357 -5.92 -5.88 -16.13
N VAL A 358 -4.97 -5.88 -17.02
CA VAL A 358 -3.59 -6.24 -16.75
C VAL A 358 -2.65 -5.11 -17.15
N MET A 359 -1.61 -4.89 -16.36
CA MET A 359 -0.55 -3.92 -16.66
C MET A 359 0.68 -4.65 -17.14
N VAL A 360 1.11 -4.34 -18.35
CA VAL A 360 2.34 -4.88 -18.95
C VAL A 360 3.42 -3.81 -18.98
N GLN A 361 4.61 -4.20 -18.57
CA GLN A 361 5.79 -3.36 -18.56
C GLN A 361 6.80 -3.83 -19.61
N GLN A 362 7.39 -2.90 -20.33
CA GLN A 362 8.59 -3.08 -21.12
C GLN A 362 9.73 -2.29 -20.51
N ILE A 363 10.87 -2.93 -20.25
CA ILE A 363 12.11 -2.25 -19.86
C ILE A 363 13.07 -2.33 -21.04
N ARG A 364 13.43 -1.19 -21.60
CA ARG A 364 14.28 -1.06 -22.76
C ARG A 364 15.23 0.13 -22.56
N ASP A 365 16.50 -0.05 -22.85
CA ASP A 365 17.52 1.01 -22.80
C ASP A 365 17.47 1.83 -21.47
N SER A 366 17.20 1.14 -20.34
CA SER A 366 17.02 1.70 -19.00
C SER A 366 15.72 2.49 -18.78
N HIS A 367 14.86 2.56 -19.76
CA HIS A 367 13.54 3.18 -19.66
C HIS A 367 12.46 2.14 -19.40
N THR A 368 11.46 2.55 -18.68
CA THR A 368 10.31 1.71 -18.34
C THR A 368 9.05 2.27 -19.00
N PHE A 369 8.43 1.46 -19.82
CA PHE A 369 7.16 1.76 -20.48
C PHE A 369 6.09 0.82 -19.95
N THR A 370 4.90 1.33 -19.72
CA THR A 370 3.77 0.52 -19.23
C THR A 370 2.53 0.77 -20.06
N LYS A 371 1.69 -0.27 -20.16
CA LYS A 371 0.37 -0.16 -20.78
C LYS A 371 -0.63 -1.09 -20.10
N GLU A 372 -1.83 -0.56 -19.83
CA GLU A 372 -2.97 -1.35 -19.39
C GLU A 372 -3.68 -1.98 -20.58
N PHE A 373 -4.02 -3.27 -20.45
CA PHE A 373 -4.84 -4.01 -21.41
C PHE A 373 -6.05 -4.61 -20.71
N GLU A 374 -7.19 -4.63 -21.38
CA GLU A 374 -8.36 -5.40 -20.96
C GLU A 374 -8.43 -6.70 -21.74
N VAL A 375 -8.49 -7.82 -21.03
CA VAL A 375 -8.56 -9.16 -21.61
C VAL A 375 -9.82 -9.86 -21.10
N VAL A 376 -10.53 -10.58 -21.98
CA VAL A 376 -11.68 -11.40 -21.61
C VAL A 376 -11.22 -12.85 -21.45
N ILE A 377 -11.30 -13.37 -20.23
CA ILE A 377 -11.02 -14.78 -19.94
C ILE A 377 -12.34 -15.55 -19.91
N LYS A 378 -12.47 -16.53 -20.79
CA LYS A 378 -13.66 -17.37 -20.91
C LYS A 378 -13.82 -18.30 -19.71
N GLY A 379 -15.04 -18.32 -19.16
CA GLY A 379 -15.40 -19.13 -18.01
C GLY A 379 -15.68 -20.59 -18.31
N LEU A 380 -15.94 -21.35 -17.23
CA LEU A 380 -16.45 -22.73 -17.32
C LEU A 380 -17.90 -22.75 -17.84
N HIS A 381 -18.67 -21.72 -17.50
CA HIS A 381 -20.07 -21.54 -17.84
C HIS A 381 -20.28 -20.25 -18.64
N GLN A 382 -21.32 -20.24 -19.48
CA GLN A 382 -21.65 -19.08 -20.33
C GLN A 382 -22.46 -18.00 -19.60
N ASP A 383 -23.14 -18.40 -18.49
CA ASP A 383 -23.99 -17.54 -17.69
C ASP A 383 -23.81 -17.85 -16.18
N GLU A 384 -24.55 -17.17 -15.33
CA GLU A 384 -24.52 -17.34 -13.88
C GLU A 384 -25.40 -18.51 -13.38
N GLY A 385 -25.97 -19.33 -14.25
CA GLY A 385 -26.85 -20.44 -13.92
C GLY A 385 -28.22 -19.99 -13.38
N VAL A 386 -28.78 -20.75 -12.44
CA VAL A 386 -30.08 -20.46 -11.86
C VAL A 386 -29.96 -19.80 -10.49
N GLY A 387 -31.03 -19.11 -10.08
CA GLY A 387 -31.08 -18.44 -8.79
C GLY A 387 -30.41 -17.08 -8.76
N VAL A 388 -30.14 -16.58 -7.57
CA VAL A 388 -29.60 -15.25 -7.35
C VAL A 388 -28.26 -15.33 -6.65
N LYS A 389 -27.29 -14.61 -7.16
CA LYS A 389 -25.96 -14.44 -6.54
C LYS A 389 -26.12 -14.04 -5.05
N PRO A 390 -25.39 -14.66 -4.13
CA PRO A 390 -25.49 -14.36 -2.70
C PRO A 390 -25.25 -12.89 -2.38
N LYS A 391 -26.13 -12.31 -1.55
CA LYS A 391 -26.03 -10.91 -1.11
C LYS A 391 -25.14 -10.84 0.13
N VAL A 392 -23.84 -10.83 -0.07
CA VAL A 392 -22.82 -10.72 0.98
C VAL A 392 -21.95 -9.47 0.77
N ALA A 393 -21.31 -9.00 1.79
CA ALA A 393 -20.40 -7.87 1.77
C ALA A 393 -19.00 -8.27 2.31
N PRO A 394 -17.91 -8.08 1.54
CA PRO A 394 -17.88 -7.72 0.11
C PRO A 394 -18.59 -8.74 -0.78
N ALA A 395 -19.14 -8.28 -1.90
CA ALA A 395 -19.76 -9.19 -2.87
C ALA A 395 -18.74 -10.18 -3.43
N VAL A 396 -19.12 -11.47 -3.50
CA VAL A 396 -18.23 -12.48 -4.07
C VAL A 396 -17.89 -12.19 -5.53
N GLN A 397 -16.68 -12.50 -5.95
CA GLN A 397 -16.20 -12.21 -7.30
C GLN A 397 -16.98 -13.01 -8.36
N GLN A 398 -17.19 -14.30 -8.13
CA GLN A 398 -17.79 -15.19 -9.11
C GLN A 398 -18.86 -16.08 -8.45
N TRP A 399 -19.91 -16.34 -9.19
CA TRP A 399 -21.03 -17.18 -8.81
C TRP A 399 -21.54 -17.99 -10.01
N TYR A 400 -21.91 -19.24 -9.76
CA TYR A 400 -22.69 -20.06 -10.68
C TYR A 400 -23.76 -20.82 -9.90
N GLY A 401 -25.03 -20.50 -10.11
CA GLY A 401 -26.16 -21.11 -9.41
C GLY A 401 -26.59 -22.45 -10.00
N LYS A 402 -27.00 -23.40 -9.14
CA LYS A 402 -27.54 -24.72 -9.47
C LYS A 402 -28.92 -24.89 -8.89
N GLU A 403 -29.68 -25.80 -9.45
CA GLU A 403 -31.01 -26.17 -8.95
C GLU A 403 -30.97 -26.66 -7.49
N GLY A 404 -32.02 -26.32 -6.74
CA GLY A 404 -32.21 -26.75 -5.36
C GLY A 404 -31.58 -25.84 -4.31
N GLN A 405 -31.81 -26.18 -3.07
CA GLN A 405 -31.33 -25.48 -1.89
C GLN A 405 -30.74 -26.46 -0.88
N SER A 406 -29.89 -25.96 -0.01
CA SER A 406 -29.26 -26.68 1.10
C SER A 406 -29.46 -25.91 2.40
N SER A 407 -29.30 -26.58 3.53
CA SER A 407 -29.40 -25.94 4.85
C SER A 407 -28.35 -26.49 5.82
N ILE A 408 -27.90 -25.62 6.71
CA ILE A 408 -27.03 -25.98 7.84
C ILE A 408 -27.91 -26.15 9.07
N THR A 409 -27.93 -27.33 9.62
CA THR A 409 -28.82 -27.72 10.74
C THR A 409 -28.00 -28.40 11.84
N SER A 410 -28.59 -28.64 12.99
CA SER A 410 -27.90 -29.27 14.14
C SER A 410 -27.36 -30.68 13.86
N ASP A 411 -27.86 -31.36 12.81
CA ASP A 411 -27.35 -32.65 12.34
C ASP A 411 -26.23 -32.52 11.26
N THR A 412 -25.86 -31.30 10.92
CA THR A 412 -24.74 -31.05 10.01
C THR A 412 -23.40 -31.29 10.73
N VAL A 413 -22.51 -32.07 10.10
CA VAL A 413 -21.17 -32.39 10.61
C VAL A 413 -20.12 -31.46 10.03
N LEU A 414 -19.24 -30.94 10.86
CA LEU A 414 -18.06 -30.16 10.44
C LEU A 414 -16.88 -31.10 10.26
N ALA A 415 -16.32 -31.16 9.03
CA ALA A 415 -15.26 -32.09 8.66
C ALA A 415 -14.03 -31.34 8.09
N THR A 416 -13.00 -31.19 8.90
CA THR A 416 -11.74 -30.53 8.47
C THR A 416 -10.79 -31.48 7.73
N GLY A 417 -10.85 -32.78 8.02
CA GLY A 417 -9.94 -33.77 7.45
C GLY A 417 -8.48 -33.47 7.81
N ASP A 418 -7.60 -33.65 6.83
CA ASP A 418 -6.18 -33.35 6.93
C ASP A 418 -5.85 -32.01 6.23
N SER A 419 -6.83 -31.08 6.22
CA SER A 419 -6.71 -29.81 5.49
C SER A 419 -5.81 -28.77 6.17
N GLY A 420 -5.59 -28.88 7.48
CA GLY A 420 -4.93 -27.86 8.29
C GLY A 420 -5.79 -26.62 8.51
N PHE A 421 -7.14 -26.72 8.39
CA PHE A 421 -8.08 -25.61 8.53
C PHE A 421 -8.90 -25.67 9.83
N ASP A 422 -8.37 -26.36 10.84
CA ASP A 422 -9.07 -26.54 12.13
C ASP A 422 -9.37 -25.21 12.82
N GLN A 423 -8.47 -24.23 12.72
CA GLN A 423 -8.70 -22.89 13.26
C GLN A 423 -9.91 -22.20 12.61
N ALA A 424 -9.98 -22.18 11.29
CA ALA A 424 -11.11 -21.60 10.55
C ALA A 424 -12.44 -22.31 10.89
N ALA A 425 -12.40 -23.64 11.01
CA ALA A 425 -13.54 -24.47 11.38
C ALA A 425 -14.00 -24.20 12.82
N THR A 426 -13.07 -24.06 13.76
CA THR A 426 -13.38 -23.77 15.17
C THR A 426 -14.04 -22.39 15.32
N PHE A 427 -13.52 -21.36 14.64
CA PHE A 427 -14.18 -20.06 14.62
C PHE A 427 -15.61 -20.15 14.06
N TYR A 428 -15.78 -20.86 12.94
CA TYR A 428 -17.09 -20.99 12.33
C TYR A 428 -18.09 -21.74 13.24
N GLN A 429 -17.64 -22.78 13.90
CA GLN A 429 -18.45 -23.51 14.88
C GLN A 429 -18.87 -22.63 16.07
N SER A 430 -17.94 -21.83 16.60
CA SER A 430 -18.23 -20.87 17.68
C SER A 430 -19.22 -19.78 17.22
N ASP A 431 -19.06 -19.24 15.99
CA ASP A 431 -20.00 -18.28 15.45
C ASP A 431 -21.43 -18.85 15.32
N LEU A 432 -21.55 -20.08 14.83
CA LEU A 432 -22.85 -20.73 14.71
C LEU A 432 -23.47 -21.04 16.11
N ALA A 433 -22.65 -21.50 17.05
CA ALA A 433 -23.10 -21.73 18.43
C ALA A 433 -23.59 -20.44 19.09
N SER A 434 -22.92 -19.31 18.87
CA SER A 434 -23.36 -17.99 19.32
C SER A 434 -24.73 -17.57 18.76
N ARG A 435 -25.08 -18.08 17.58
CA ARG A 435 -26.39 -17.92 16.95
C ARG A 435 -27.42 -18.95 17.40
N GLY A 436 -27.04 -19.87 18.30
CA GLY A 436 -27.88 -20.92 18.84
C GLY A 436 -27.94 -22.18 17.96
N LEU A 437 -27.00 -22.35 17.02
CA LEU A 437 -26.88 -23.53 16.19
C LEU A 437 -25.59 -24.28 16.55
N GLU A 438 -25.71 -25.35 17.31
CA GLU A 438 -24.64 -26.31 17.62
C GLU A 438 -24.59 -27.39 16.53
N LEU A 439 -23.45 -27.59 15.92
CA LEU A 439 -23.25 -28.60 14.87
C LEU A 439 -22.99 -29.98 15.52
N ALA A 440 -23.41 -31.03 14.83
CA ALA A 440 -23.14 -32.40 15.24
C ALA A 440 -21.64 -32.72 15.18
N THR A 441 -21.19 -33.51 16.13
CA THR A 441 -19.89 -34.21 16.06
C THR A 441 -20.13 -35.59 15.42
N GLY A 442 -19.39 -35.93 14.36
CA GLY A 442 -19.66 -37.20 13.69
C GLY A 442 -18.71 -37.53 12.51
N ASP A 443 -19.10 -38.54 11.74
CA ASP A 443 -18.30 -39.06 10.62
C ASP A 443 -18.21 -38.07 9.49
N LYS A 444 -17.01 -37.97 8.87
CA LYS A 444 -16.70 -37.25 7.63
C LYS A 444 -17.56 -37.66 6.42
N GLN A 445 -18.26 -38.78 6.51
CA GLN A 445 -19.18 -39.35 5.50
C GLN A 445 -20.65 -38.97 5.74
N ALA A 446 -20.96 -38.14 6.73
CA ALA A 446 -22.30 -37.68 7.00
C ALA A 446 -22.96 -37.08 5.74
N GLN A 447 -24.27 -37.34 5.56
CA GLN A 447 -25.03 -36.82 4.42
C GLN A 447 -25.08 -35.31 4.42
N LYS A 448 -25.22 -34.70 5.60
CA LYS A 448 -25.13 -33.25 5.77
C LYS A 448 -23.78 -32.90 6.40
N ARG A 449 -22.98 -32.17 5.69
CA ARG A 449 -21.64 -31.81 6.17
C ARG A 449 -21.11 -30.53 5.56
N ILE A 450 -20.21 -29.92 6.30
CA ILE A 450 -19.33 -28.84 5.80
C ILE A 450 -17.93 -29.42 5.79
N GLU A 451 -17.35 -29.58 4.62
CA GLU A 451 -16.01 -30.15 4.45
C GLU A 451 -15.00 -29.12 3.98
N PHE A 452 -13.79 -29.17 4.56
CA PHE A 452 -12.68 -28.30 4.19
C PHE A 452 -11.64 -29.07 3.37
N LYS A 453 -11.21 -28.48 2.26
CA LYS A 453 -10.21 -29.09 1.36
C LYS A 453 -9.09 -28.11 1.08
N LYS A 454 -7.85 -28.51 1.38
CA LYS A 454 -6.67 -27.77 0.92
C LYS A 454 -6.46 -28.03 -0.57
N VAL A 455 -6.42 -26.96 -1.35
CA VAL A 455 -6.29 -27.03 -2.80
C VAL A 455 -5.23 -26.05 -3.26
N GLU A 456 -4.18 -26.56 -3.86
CA GLU A 456 -3.15 -25.77 -4.53
C GLU A 456 -3.51 -25.60 -6.02
N ASN A 457 -2.97 -24.62 -6.68
CA ASN A 457 -3.08 -24.41 -8.15
C ASN A 457 -4.48 -24.04 -8.70
N LYS A 458 -5.40 -23.54 -7.87
CA LYS A 458 -6.68 -22.97 -8.34
C LYS A 458 -6.71 -21.42 -8.36
N GLY A 459 -5.58 -20.75 -8.14
CA GLY A 459 -5.51 -19.28 -8.14
C GLY A 459 -6.18 -18.61 -6.94
N TYR A 460 -6.35 -19.33 -5.82
CA TYR A 460 -6.90 -18.76 -4.60
C TYR A 460 -5.91 -17.82 -3.90
N GLY A 461 -4.59 -18.03 -4.10
CA GLY A 461 -3.56 -17.26 -3.41
C GLY A 461 -3.70 -17.39 -1.89
N LYS A 462 -3.28 -16.35 -1.15
CA LYS A 462 -3.30 -16.36 0.32
C LYS A 462 -4.70 -16.24 0.92
N GLU A 463 -5.61 -15.53 0.27
CA GLU A 463 -6.89 -15.12 0.86
C GLU A 463 -8.12 -15.60 0.07
N GLY A 464 -7.94 -16.15 -1.11
CA GLY A 464 -9.03 -16.62 -1.95
C GLY A 464 -9.51 -18.01 -1.56
N TYR A 465 -10.71 -18.34 -1.99
CA TYR A 465 -11.40 -19.59 -1.70
C TYR A 465 -12.46 -19.95 -2.74
N GLY A 466 -12.88 -21.22 -2.72
CA GLY A 466 -14.05 -21.71 -3.39
C GLY A 466 -15.07 -22.25 -2.37
N ILE A 467 -16.35 -22.10 -2.67
CA ILE A 467 -17.44 -22.76 -1.95
C ILE A 467 -18.33 -23.46 -2.95
N THR A 468 -18.58 -24.76 -2.75
CA THR A 468 -19.59 -25.50 -3.50
C THR A 468 -20.70 -25.95 -2.55
N ILE A 469 -21.94 -25.60 -2.87
CA ILE A 469 -23.14 -25.95 -2.09
C ILE A 469 -23.99 -26.87 -2.94
N GLN A 470 -24.22 -28.09 -2.49
CA GLN A 470 -25.05 -29.05 -3.23
C GLN A 470 -25.54 -30.20 -2.31
N ASN A 471 -26.85 -30.40 -2.26
CA ASN A 471 -27.48 -31.51 -1.55
C ASN A 471 -27.04 -31.61 -0.08
N ASP A 472 -27.08 -30.51 0.66
CA ASP A 472 -26.68 -30.38 2.06
C ASP A 472 -25.19 -30.70 2.33
N VAL A 473 -24.37 -30.76 1.28
CA VAL A 473 -22.91 -30.79 1.36
C VAL A 473 -22.35 -29.43 0.95
N ILE A 474 -21.59 -28.81 1.86
CA ILE A 474 -20.88 -27.56 1.62
C ILE A 474 -19.39 -27.86 1.61
N THR A 475 -18.76 -27.70 0.47
CA THR A 475 -17.30 -27.88 0.32
C THR A 475 -16.62 -26.52 0.29
N ILE A 476 -15.71 -26.29 1.22
CA ILE A 476 -14.83 -25.13 1.25
C ILE A 476 -13.46 -25.55 0.72
N GLU A 477 -13.00 -24.89 -0.34
CA GLU A 477 -11.68 -25.07 -0.93
C GLU A 477 -10.84 -23.81 -0.71
N ALA A 478 -9.62 -23.97 -0.19
CA ALA A 478 -8.67 -22.86 -0.04
C ALA A 478 -7.22 -23.37 -0.12
N ALA A 479 -6.29 -22.46 -0.36
CA ALA A 479 -4.86 -22.78 -0.29
C ALA A 479 -4.29 -22.59 1.12
N THR A 480 -4.92 -21.75 1.94
CA THR A 480 -4.46 -21.34 3.27
C THR A 480 -5.59 -21.30 4.27
N ASN A 481 -5.25 -21.28 5.56
CA ASN A 481 -6.23 -21.11 6.64
C ASN A 481 -6.96 -19.75 6.55
N THR A 482 -6.28 -18.69 6.07
CA THR A 482 -6.90 -17.37 5.85
C THR A 482 -8.01 -17.44 4.79
N GLY A 483 -7.78 -18.11 3.67
CA GLY A 483 -8.81 -18.32 2.65
C GLY A 483 -9.99 -19.13 3.16
N ALA A 484 -9.71 -20.21 3.90
CA ALA A 484 -10.74 -21.02 4.55
C ALA A 484 -11.56 -20.21 5.57
N PHE A 485 -10.90 -19.38 6.38
CA PHE A 485 -11.55 -18.47 7.31
C PHE A 485 -12.47 -17.46 6.59
N TYR A 486 -12.02 -16.84 5.50
CA TYR A 486 -12.86 -15.92 4.72
C TYR A 486 -14.05 -16.60 4.02
N ALA A 487 -13.91 -17.86 3.64
CA ALA A 487 -15.03 -18.66 3.15
C ALA A 487 -16.12 -18.82 4.24
N THR A 488 -15.73 -19.07 5.48
CA THR A 488 -16.69 -19.16 6.60
C THR A 488 -17.39 -17.82 6.87
N ARG A 489 -16.70 -16.67 6.67
CA ARG A 489 -17.33 -15.34 6.79
C ARG A 489 -18.41 -15.14 5.72
N THR A 490 -18.19 -15.65 4.51
CA THR A 490 -19.21 -15.64 3.44
C THR A 490 -20.40 -16.50 3.81
N LEU A 491 -20.18 -17.72 4.29
CA LEU A 491 -21.28 -18.60 4.74
C LEU A 491 -22.08 -17.98 5.89
N LEU A 492 -21.41 -17.36 6.87
CA LEU A 492 -22.09 -16.65 7.97
C LEU A 492 -23.01 -15.54 7.48
N GLN A 493 -22.63 -14.85 6.41
CA GLN A 493 -23.45 -13.78 5.80
C GLN A 493 -24.59 -14.34 4.94
N MET A 494 -24.40 -15.52 4.34
CA MET A 494 -25.45 -16.20 3.59
C MET A 494 -26.57 -16.71 4.50
N GLY A 495 -26.25 -17.06 5.75
CA GLY A 495 -27.15 -17.65 6.72
C GLY A 495 -27.11 -19.18 6.70
N GLU A 496 -28.05 -19.80 7.40
CA GLU A 496 -28.05 -21.25 7.66
C GLU A 496 -29.15 -21.98 6.85
N THR A 497 -30.18 -21.27 6.40
CA THR A 497 -31.34 -21.86 5.69
C THR A 497 -31.46 -21.31 4.28
N ASP A 498 -32.10 -22.09 3.42
CA ASP A 498 -32.42 -21.68 2.03
C ASP A 498 -31.18 -21.28 1.22
N LEU A 499 -30.03 -21.93 1.52
CA LEU A 499 -28.80 -21.70 0.80
C LEU A 499 -28.95 -22.21 -0.63
N GLN A 500 -28.96 -21.29 -1.60
CA GLN A 500 -29.01 -21.65 -3.01
C GLN A 500 -27.84 -22.57 -3.37
N ASN A 501 -28.11 -23.72 -3.97
CA ASN A 501 -27.06 -24.60 -4.50
C ASN A 501 -26.26 -23.85 -5.58
N GLY A 502 -24.97 -24.07 -5.62
CA GLY A 502 -24.11 -23.36 -6.59
C GLY A 502 -22.66 -23.40 -6.21
N GLU A 503 -21.89 -22.63 -6.98
CA GLU A 503 -20.45 -22.48 -6.82
C GLU A 503 -20.08 -21.02 -6.65
N ILE A 504 -19.24 -20.74 -5.65
CA ILE A 504 -18.62 -19.45 -5.39
C ILE A 504 -17.12 -19.59 -5.62
N ARG A 505 -16.53 -18.62 -6.27
CA ARG A 505 -15.10 -18.42 -6.29
C ARG A 505 -14.81 -16.98 -5.94
N ASP A 506 -14.05 -16.76 -4.89
CA ASP A 506 -13.82 -15.43 -4.34
C ASP A 506 -12.35 -15.21 -3.99
N PHE A 507 -11.89 -13.98 -4.16
CA PHE A 507 -10.54 -13.54 -3.87
C PHE A 507 -10.54 -12.01 -3.73
N PRO A 508 -9.60 -11.42 -2.95
CA PRO A 508 -9.55 -9.98 -2.80
C PRO A 508 -9.07 -9.27 -4.08
N SER A 509 -9.64 -8.12 -4.37
CA SER A 509 -9.12 -7.22 -5.41
C SER A 509 -7.91 -6.41 -4.92
N PHE A 510 -7.85 -6.14 -3.60
CA PHE A 510 -6.79 -5.39 -2.95
C PHE A 510 -6.24 -6.19 -1.77
N SER A 511 -4.91 -6.25 -1.67
CA SER A 511 -4.24 -6.94 -0.56
C SER A 511 -4.38 -6.22 0.78
N HIS A 512 -4.57 -4.91 0.78
CA HIS A 512 -4.82 -4.08 1.96
C HIS A 512 -6.29 -3.65 2.00
N ARG A 513 -6.97 -3.97 3.09
CA ARG A 513 -8.36 -3.59 3.37
C ARG A 513 -8.41 -3.16 4.83
N GLY A 514 -7.98 -1.92 5.07
CA GLY A 514 -7.65 -1.43 6.38
C GLY A 514 -8.71 -0.52 6.98
N PHE A 515 -8.56 -0.33 8.28
CA PHE A 515 -9.22 0.68 9.08
C PHE A 515 -8.20 1.29 10.03
N MET A 516 -8.20 2.62 10.16
CA MET A 516 -7.35 3.35 11.10
C MET A 516 -8.25 3.97 12.18
N LEU A 517 -7.85 3.85 13.43
CA LEU A 517 -8.58 4.42 14.56
C LEU A 517 -7.67 5.29 15.41
N ASP A 518 -8.08 6.54 15.58
CA ASP A 518 -7.42 7.50 16.47
C ASP A 518 -7.87 7.27 17.93
N THR A 519 -7.05 6.56 18.66
CA THR A 519 -7.21 6.35 20.10
C THR A 519 -6.42 7.38 20.92
N GLY A 520 -5.46 8.05 20.29
CA GLY A 520 -4.61 9.06 20.90
C GLY A 520 -5.39 10.29 21.34
N ARG A 521 -6.22 10.83 20.45
CA ARG A 521 -7.07 12.01 20.76
C ARG A 521 -8.26 11.66 21.62
N LYS A 522 -8.82 10.46 21.43
CA LYS A 522 -9.95 9.94 22.21
C LYS A 522 -9.69 8.50 22.57
N PHE A 523 -9.62 8.20 23.85
CA PHE A 523 -9.49 6.80 24.32
C PHE A 523 -10.71 5.97 23.89
N ILE A 524 -10.45 4.84 23.30
CA ILE A 524 -11.45 3.83 22.93
C ILE A 524 -11.23 2.61 23.83
N PRO A 525 -12.22 2.17 24.59
CA PRO A 525 -12.06 1.02 25.49
C PRO A 525 -11.64 -0.25 24.76
N TYR A 526 -10.92 -1.12 25.47
CA TYR A 526 -10.42 -2.40 24.97
C TYR A 526 -11.53 -3.26 24.35
N ASP A 527 -12.68 -3.40 25.03
CA ASP A 527 -13.81 -4.19 24.52
C ASP A 527 -14.33 -3.68 23.18
N THR A 528 -14.34 -2.37 23.00
CA THR A 528 -14.73 -1.75 21.73
C THR A 528 -13.74 -2.09 20.60
N LEU A 529 -12.42 -2.19 20.90
CA LEU A 529 -11.43 -2.62 19.91
C LEU A 529 -11.64 -4.08 19.53
N VAL A 530 -11.95 -4.94 20.49
CA VAL A 530 -12.31 -6.35 20.22
C VAL A 530 -13.51 -6.42 19.28
N ASP A 531 -14.57 -5.66 19.53
CA ASP A 531 -15.76 -5.60 18.67
C ASP A 531 -15.43 -5.11 17.26
N ILE A 532 -14.61 -4.07 17.14
CA ILE A 532 -14.17 -3.56 15.84
C ILE A 532 -13.43 -4.65 15.08
N MET A 533 -12.52 -5.39 15.72
CA MET A 533 -11.77 -6.46 15.08
C MET A 533 -12.65 -7.62 14.63
N LEU A 534 -13.64 -8.01 15.43
CA LEU A 534 -14.63 -9.05 15.06
C LEU A 534 -15.46 -8.59 13.84
N ASN A 535 -15.88 -7.33 13.80
CA ASN A 535 -16.58 -6.77 12.65
C ASN A 535 -15.67 -6.68 11.41
N MET A 536 -14.42 -6.27 11.57
CA MET A 536 -13.44 -6.28 10.48
C MET A 536 -13.28 -7.69 9.89
N ALA A 537 -13.12 -8.69 10.72
CA ALA A 537 -13.03 -10.09 10.29
C ALA A 537 -14.30 -10.55 9.54
N TYR A 538 -15.49 -10.18 10.03
CA TYR A 538 -16.77 -10.50 9.38
C TYR A 538 -16.85 -9.95 7.95
N TYR A 539 -16.31 -8.73 7.72
CA TYR A 539 -16.24 -8.09 6.42
C TYR A 539 -14.90 -8.34 5.66
N LYS A 540 -14.10 -9.29 6.14
CA LYS A 540 -12.81 -9.68 5.52
C LYS A 540 -11.81 -8.51 5.39
N MET A 541 -11.85 -7.55 6.32
CA MET A 541 -10.83 -6.53 6.46
C MET A 541 -9.61 -7.13 7.19
N ASN A 542 -8.41 -6.68 6.85
CA ASN A 542 -7.18 -7.36 7.26
C ASN A 542 -6.05 -6.46 7.79
N ASP A 543 -6.30 -5.18 8.03
CA ASP A 543 -5.29 -4.25 8.53
C ASP A 543 -5.94 -3.23 9.47
N LEU A 544 -5.54 -3.24 10.75
CA LEU A 544 -6.01 -2.28 11.77
C LEU A 544 -4.86 -1.44 12.27
N GLN A 545 -4.86 -0.16 11.95
CA GLN A 545 -3.92 0.81 12.47
C GLN A 545 -4.49 1.49 13.70
N LEU A 546 -3.74 1.46 14.81
CA LEU A 546 -4.07 2.15 16.05
C LEU A 546 -3.15 3.33 16.25
N HIS A 547 -3.66 4.52 16.09
CA HIS A 547 -2.98 5.78 16.37
C HIS A 547 -2.99 6.04 17.88
N LEU A 548 -1.85 5.77 18.55
CA LEU A 548 -1.77 5.64 20.01
C LEU A 548 -1.39 6.93 20.74
N ASN A 549 -0.99 7.97 20.02
CA ASN A 549 -0.70 9.30 20.59
C ASN A 549 -0.92 10.40 19.57
N ASP A 550 -1.27 11.57 20.03
CA ASP A 550 -1.41 12.77 19.19
C ASP A 550 -1.35 14.06 20.02
N ASN A 551 -1.42 15.17 19.29
CA ASN A 551 -1.68 16.48 19.83
C ASN A 551 -3.18 16.67 20.10
N TYR A 552 -3.45 17.63 20.95
CA TYR A 552 -4.78 18.11 21.22
C TYR A 552 -5.37 18.81 19.97
N ILE A 553 -6.59 18.46 19.62
CA ILE A 553 -7.36 19.28 18.68
C ILE A 553 -7.81 20.52 19.42
N PHE A 554 -7.22 21.66 19.08
CA PHE A 554 -7.50 22.90 19.73
C PHE A 554 -8.90 23.41 19.36
N LEU A 555 -9.77 23.44 20.34
CA LEU A 555 -11.05 24.12 20.22
C LEU A 555 -10.92 25.48 20.91
N LYS A 556 -11.17 26.56 20.17
CA LYS A 556 -11.16 27.93 20.71
C LYS A 556 -12.00 28.06 21.98
N GLU A 557 -13.05 27.26 22.10
CA GLU A 557 -13.95 27.24 23.25
C GLU A 557 -13.25 26.80 24.54
N HIS A 558 -12.23 25.94 24.47
CA HIS A 558 -11.49 25.53 25.67
C HIS A 558 -10.71 26.66 26.33
N LEU A 559 -10.40 27.68 25.57
CA LEU A 559 -9.77 28.92 26.08
C LEU A 559 -10.71 30.12 26.07
N ALA A 560 -11.95 29.96 25.61
CA ALA A 560 -12.93 31.03 25.60
C ALA A 560 -13.16 31.58 27.02
N GLY A 561 -13.05 32.86 27.14
CA GLY A 561 -13.18 33.55 28.45
C GLY A 561 -11.95 33.48 29.38
N LYS A 562 -10.87 32.81 28.94
CA LYS A 562 -9.59 32.71 29.63
C LYS A 562 -8.59 33.69 29.01
N ASN A 563 -8.23 34.69 29.79
CA ASN A 563 -7.27 35.71 29.34
C ASN A 563 -5.84 35.25 29.65
N LEU A 564 -5.38 34.23 28.91
CA LEU A 564 -4.10 33.58 29.12
C LEU A 564 -3.05 34.04 28.10
N SER A 565 -1.83 34.26 28.53
CA SER A 565 -0.69 34.44 27.62
C SER A 565 -0.42 33.15 26.84
N PRO A 566 0.33 33.19 25.72
CA PRO A 566 0.70 32.02 24.96
C PRO A 566 1.34 30.88 25.79
N GLU A 567 2.16 31.24 26.75
CA GLU A 567 2.81 30.28 27.65
C GLU A 567 1.81 29.64 28.61
N GLU A 568 0.90 30.42 29.16
CA GLU A 568 -0.18 29.94 30.03
C GLU A 568 -1.19 29.07 29.26
N GLN A 569 -1.49 29.41 28.01
CA GLN A 569 -2.33 28.60 27.15
C GLN A 569 -1.69 27.22 26.94
N LEU A 570 -0.40 27.15 26.59
CA LEU A 570 0.31 25.90 26.43
C LEU A 570 0.31 25.08 27.72
N LYS A 571 0.60 25.71 28.86
CA LYS A 571 0.54 25.06 30.16
C LYS A 571 -0.85 24.49 30.45
N TYR A 572 -1.90 25.30 30.20
CA TYR A 572 -3.28 24.88 30.39
C TYR A 572 -3.61 23.65 29.50
N VAL A 573 -3.22 23.66 28.22
CA VAL A 573 -3.43 22.52 27.30
C VAL A 573 -2.67 21.28 27.79
N LEU A 574 -1.42 21.42 28.22
CA LEU A 574 -0.63 20.32 28.77
C LEU A 574 -1.25 19.69 30.01
N GLU A 575 -1.91 20.48 30.85
CA GLU A 575 -2.55 20.03 32.09
C GLU A 575 -3.94 19.43 31.87
N HIS A 576 -4.70 19.90 30.86
CA HIS A 576 -6.12 19.61 30.69
C HIS A 576 -6.47 18.83 29.40
N ALA A 577 -5.51 18.60 28.52
CA ALA A 577 -5.77 17.87 27.28
C ALA A 577 -6.16 16.41 27.55
N LYS A 578 -7.20 15.93 26.88
CA LYS A 578 -7.66 14.55 26.97
C LYS A 578 -6.86 13.59 26.08
N THR A 579 -6.03 14.14 25.17
CA THR A 579 -5.08 13.35 24.38
C THR A 579 -4.04 12.70 25.28
N GLY A 580 -3.57 11.56 24.87
CA GLY A 580 -2.61 10.84 25.66
C GLY A 580 -1.79 9.83 24.86
N PHE A 581 -0.82 9.25 25.54
CA PHE A 581 -0.09 8.06 25.08
C PHE A 581 -0.81 6.84 25.63
N ARG A 582 -1.42 6.07 24.73
CA ARG A 582 -2.41 5.04 25.08
C ARG A 582 -1.82 3.66 25.32
N LEU A 583 -0.53 3.56 25.60
CA LEU A 583 0.11 2.29 25.86
C LEU A 583 0.88 2.32 27.17
N GLU A 584 0.81 1.24 27.92
CA GLU A 584 1.50 1.11 29.19
C GLU A 584 3.02 1.13 29.02
N THR A 585 3.70 2.04 29.74
CA THR A 585 5.16 2.11 29.87
C THR A 585 5.57 2.56 31.25
N ASP A 586 6.82 2.28 31.64
CA ASP A 586 7.45 2.75 32.87
C ASP A 586 8.23 4.06 32.68
N ILE A 587 8.03 4.75 31.55
CA ILE A 587 8.77 5.97 31.22
C ILE A 587 8.22 7.15 32.02
N VAL A 588 9.10 7.71 32.83
CA VAL A 588 8.82 8.89 33.66
C VAL A 588 9.88 9.96 33.41
N GLY A 589 9.44 11.19 33.20
CA GLY A 589 10.33 12.33 33.02
C GLY A 589 10.99 12.78 34.33
N LYS A 590 12.06 13.58 34.21
CA LYS A 590 12.69 14.22 35.38
C LYS A 590 11.74 15.13 36.17
N ASN A 591 10.70 15.60 35.54
CA ASN A 591 9.62 16.40 36.12
C ASN A 591 8.53 15.56 36.82
N GLY A 592 8.71 14.24 36.90
CA GLY A 592 7.74 13.32 37.49
C GLY A 592 6.52 12.97 36.61
N GLN A 593 6.44 13.53 35.41
CA GLN A 593 5.36 13.22 34.46
C GLN A 593 5.57 11.85 33.83
N LYS A 594 4.50 11.06 33.73
CA LYS A 594 4.49 9.75 33.05
C LYS A 594 4.20 9.94 31.56
N LEU A 595 4.83 9.12 30.71
CA LEU A 595 4.49 9.05 29.28
C LEU A 595 3.08 8.48 29.09
N THR A 596 2.83 7.36 29.72
CA THR A 596 1.53 6.68 29.73
C THR A 596 0.45 7.57 30.38
N SER A 597 -0.65 7.73 29.69
CA SER A 597 -1.81 8.49 30.18
C SER A 597 -2.67 7.68 31.14
N ASP A 598 -3.57 8.33 31.87
CA ASP A 598 -4.46 7.65 32.83
C ASP A 598 -5.34 6.61 32.11
N GLU A 599 -5.96 7.00 30.99
CA GLU A 599 -6.66 6.08 30.09
C GLU A 599 -5.68 5.50 29.07
N HIS A 600 -5.38 4.22 29.15
CA HIS A 600 -4.43 3.51 28.28
C HIS A 600 -4.75 2.03 28.22
N TYR A 601 -4.19 1.33 27.26
CA TYR A 601 -4.19 -0.14 27.19
C TYR A 601 -3.02 -0.65 28.01
N THR A 602 -3.32 -1.60 28.90
CA THR A 602 -2.29 -2.34 29.61
C THR A 602 -1.48 -3.19 28.64
N LYS A 603 -0.30 -3.59 29.05
CA LYS A 603 0.53 -4.52 28.30
C LYS A 603 -0.24 -5.81 27.95
N GLU A 604 -0.98 -6.38 28.92
CA GLU A 604 -1.75 -7.61 28.75
C GLU A 604 -2.88 -7.41 27.72
N GLU A 605 -3.65 -6.32 27.81
CA GLU A 605 -4.69 -5.98 26.83
C GLU A 605 -4.12 -5.85 25.42
N MET A 606 -2.99 -5.15 25.24
CA MET A 606 -2.37 -4.97 23.93
C MET A 606 -1.87 -6.31 23.37
N GLN A 607 -1.23 -7.14 24.18
CA GLN A 607 -0.81 -8.49 23.77
C GLN A 607 -2.00 -9.39 23.39
N ASN A 608 -3.10 -9.27 24.11
CA ASN A 608 -4.34 -10.01 23.79
C ASN A 608 -4.96 -9.50 22.47
N LEU A 609 -4.95 -8.18 22.20
CA LEU A 609 -5.38 -7.65 20.89
C LEU A 609 -4.49 -8.15 19.75
N ILE A 610 -3.16 -8.22 19.95
CA ILE A 610 -2.24 -8.76 18.95
C ILE A 610 -2.52 -10.24 18.66
N LYS A 611 -2.77 -11.05 19.69
CA LYS A 611 -3.13 -12.46 19.53
C LYS A 611 -4.46 -12.62 18.79
N LEU A 612 -5.47 -11.85 19.20
CA LEU A 612 -6.78 -11.84 18.54
C LEU A 612 -6.66 -11.41 17.08
N ALA A 613 -5.88 -10.36 16.78
CA ALA A 613 -5.64 -9.91 15.43
C ALA A 613 -5.07 -11.02 14.54
N LYS A 614 -4.05 -11.73 15.03
CA LYS A 614 -3.45 -12.88 14.33
C LYS A 614 -4.46 -13.97 14.06
N ALA A 615 -5.25 -14.32 15.06
CA ALA A 615 -6.27 -15.36 14.92
C ALA A 615 -7.39 -15.00 13.94
N LEU A 616 -7.71 -13.71 13.82
CA LEU A 616 -8.67 -13.14 12.87
C LEU A 616 -8.06 -12.76 11.52
N HIS A 617 -6.78 -13.08 11.30
CA HIS A 617 -6.04 -12.72 10.09
C HIS A 617 -5.96 -11.21 9.83
N ILE A 618 -5.90 -10.41 10.89
CA ILE A 618 -5.75 -8.95 10.85
C ILE A 618 -4.32 -8.58 11.22
N ASN A 619 -3.68 -7.74 10.42
CA ASN A 619 -2.41 -7.10 10.77
C ASN A 619 -2.73 -5.93 11.70
N LEU A 620 -2.38 -6.03 12.98
CA LEU A 620 -2.46 -4.92 13.92
C LEU A 620 -1.22 -4.06 13.79
N VAL A 621 -1.40 -2.79 13.47
CA VAL A 621 -0.33 -1.81 13.22
C VAL A 621 -0.39 -0.74 14.30
N PRO A 622 0.45 -0.84 15.36
CA PRO A 622 0.55 0.23 16.33
C PRO A 622 1.28 1.43 15.71
N GLU A 623 0.74 2.60 15.96
CA GLU A 623 1.32 3.86 15.53
C GLU A 623 1.76 4.71 16.72
N ILE A 624 3.02 5.13 16.68
CA ILE A 624 3.61 6.11 17.59
C ILE A 624 4.04 7.30 16.77
N ASP A 625 3.27 8.36 16.83
CA ASP A 625 3.48 9.53 15.99
C ASP A 625 4.50 10.50 16.61
N THR A 626 5.53 10.75 15.86
CA THR A 626 6.63 11.69 16.12
C THR A 626 7.27 12.12 14.79
N PRO A 627 7.91 13.27 14.65
CA PRO A 627 8.22 14.29 15.67
C PRO A 627 7.10 15.33 15.85
N GLY A 628 6.14 15.41 14.94
CA GLY A 628 4.86 16.08 15.11
C GLY A 628 4.00 15.35 16.14
N HIS A 629 2.80 15.84 16.41
CA HIS A 629 1.79 15.12 17.20
C HIS A 629 2.27 14.55 18.56
N ALA A 630 3.30 15.18 19.14
CA ALA A 630 4.14 14.65 20.22
C ALA A 630 3.84 15.22 21.62
N LEU A 631 2.58 15.63 21.89
CA LEU A 631 2.20 16.25 23.17
C LEU A 631 2.62 15.44 24.39
N SER A 632 2.39 14.12 24.37
CA SER A 632 2.76 13.23 25.46
C SER A 632 4.27 13.15 25.68
N PHE A 633 5.04 13.23 24.60
CA PHE A 633 6.50 13.21 24.64
C PHE A 633 7.06 14.51 25.24
N VAL A 634 6.51 15.66 24.86
CA VAL A 634 6.97 16.95 25.41
C VAL A 634 6.52 17.15 26.87
N LYS A 635 5.43 16.50 27.32
CA LYS A 635 5.09 16.45 28.76
C LYS A 635 6.22 15.84 29.59
N VAL A 636 6.79 14.75 29.10
CA VAL A 636 7.88 13.98 29.77
C VAL A 636 9.24 14.66 29.57
N ARG A 637 9.48 15.22 28.38
CA ARG A 637 10.73 15.87 27.99
C ARG A 637 10.47 17.29 27.43
N PRO A 638 10.05 18.24 28.27
CA PRO A 638 9.79 19.62 27.84
C PRO A 638 11.02 20.32 27.28
N ASP A 639 12.22 19.84 27.65
CA ASP A 639 13.50 20.29 27.12
C ASP A 639 13.70 19.92 25.62
N LEU A 640 12.96 18.96 25.09
CA LEU A 640 13.01 18.53 23.70
C LEU A 640 11.88 19.15 22.85
N MET A 641 11.07 20.03 23.40
CA MET A 641 10.00 20.71 22.67
C MET A 641 10.57 21.70 21.66
N TYR A 642 10.07 21.64 20.41
CA TYR A 642 10.42 22.61 19.37
C TYR A 642 10.04 24.04 19.76
N GLN A 643 10.98 24.97 19.62
CA GLN A 643 10.82 26.38 19.99
C GLN A 643 10.81 27.32 18.79
N GLY A 644 10.85 26.78 17.55
CA GLY A 644 10.86 27.58 16.33
C GLY A 644 9.53 28.31 16.07
N SER A 645 9.56 29.25 15.12
CA SER A 645 8.36 29.98 14.71
C SER A 645 7.44 29.07 13.88
N LEU A 646 6.15 29.07 14.21
CA LEU A 646 5.07 28.41 13.48
C LEU A 646 4.19 29.44 12.76
N SER A 647 4.74 30.60 12.38
CA SER A 647 4.00 31.75 11.90
C SER A 647 3.01 31.46 10.77
N ASP A 648 3.36 30.56 9.85
CA ASP A 648 2.51 30.22 8.72
C ASP A 648 1.30 29.35 9.11
N TYR A 649 1.46 28.49 10.10
CA TYR A 649 0.41 27.61 10.60
C TYR A 649 -0.43 28.31 11.67
N ALA A 650 0.21 28.96 12.63
CA ALA A 650 -0.44 29.66 13.72
C ALA A 650 -1.32 30.82 13.22
N GLY A 651 -0.90 31.53 12.17
CA GLY A 651 -1.68 32.59 11.54
C GLY A 651 -3.01 32.14 10.96
N LYS A 652 -3.09 30.88 10.48
CA LYS A 652 -4.32 30.31 9.91
C LYS A 652 -5.27 29.72 10.96
N HIS A 653 -4.72 29.16 12.04
CA HIS A 653 -5.47 28.33 12.98
C HIS A 653 -5.52 28.91 14.42
N ASN A 654 -4.95 30.08 14.68
CA ASN A 654 -4.82 30.68 16.02
C ASN A 654 -4.19 29.70 17.06
N VAL A 655 -3.32 28.82 16.64
CA VAL A 655 -2.59 27.91 17.49
C VAL A 655 -1.18 28.46 17.64
N GLU A 656 -0.86 29.00 18.79
CA GLU A 656 0.43 29.64 18.97
C GLU A 656 1.59 28.67 19.10
N ARG A 657 1.34 27.42 19.52
CA ARG A 657 2.34 26.35 19.53
C ARG A 657 1.70 25.00 19.34
N VAL A 658 2.22 24.23 18.40
CA VAL A 658 1.92 22.81 18.23
C VAL A 658 3.02 22.01 18.92
N ALA A 659 2.65 21.03 19.76
CA ALA A 659 3.63 20.22 20.47
C ALA A 659 4.38 19.30 19.51
N MET A 660 5.62 19.65 19.22
CA MET A 660 6.54 18.89 18.37
C MET A 660 7.87 18.68 19.08
N LEU A 661 8.58 17.63 18.73
CA LEU A 661 9.95 17.41 19.17
C LEU A 661 10.94 18.22 18.33
N ASP A 662 11.96 18.77 18.95
CA ASP A 662 12.98 19.60 18.28
C ASP A 662 14.02 18.74 17.57
N LEU A 663 13.95 18.71 16.25
CA LEU A 663 14.95 18.07 15.40
C LEU A 663 16.02 19.06 14.92
N ASP A 664 15.82 20.35 15.07
CA ASP A 664 16.73 21.34 14.53
C ASP A 664 17.88 21.66 15.49
N ASN A 665 17.58 21.71 16.78
CA ASN A 665 18.58 22.06 17.80
C ASN A 665 18.88 20.91 18.77
N LYS A 666 18.02 19.87 18.82
CA LYS A 666 18.07 18.75 19.78
C LYS A 666 17.99 17.39 19.11
N TYR A 667 18.52 17.27 17.90
CA TYR A 667 18.37 16.08 17.07
C TYR A 667 18.76 14.77 17.77
N GLU A 668 19.98 14.70 18.30
CA GLU A 668 20.53 13.45 18.86
C GLU A 668 19.78 13.04 20.15
N GLU A 669 19.47 14.02 21.00
CA GLU A 669 18.71 13.78 22.24
C GLU A 669 17.28 13.35 21.92
N THR A 670 16.64 13.99 20.95
CA THR A 670 15.29 13.65 20.49
C THR A 670 15.25 12.25 19.91
N LEU A 671 16.14 11.93 18.98
CA LEU A 671 16.20 10.61 18.35
C LEU A 671 16.49 9.51 19.37
N LYS A 672 17.43 9.77 20.31
CA LYS A 672 17.75 8.84 21.39
C LYS A 672 16.53 8.58 22.29
N PHE A 673 15.78 9.62 22.63
CA PHE A 673 14.59 9.48 23.48
C PHE A 673 13.50 8.67 22.75
N VAL A 674 13.18 9.01 21.51
CA VAL A 674 12.18 8.27 20.72
C VAL A 674 12.57 6.81 20.55
N LYS A 675 13.84 6.51 20.23
CA LYS A 675 14.34 5.13 20.15
C LYS A 675 14.19 4.39 21.48
N SER A 676 14.44 5.04 22.61
CA SER A 676 14.26 4.42 23.92
C SER A 676 12.81 4.07 24.24
N VAL A 677 11.85 4.81 23.69
CA VAL A 677 10.43 4.46 23.75
C VAL A 677 10.15 3.19 22.94
N TYR A 678 10.63 3.13 21.70
CA TYR A 678 10.50 1.92 20.87
C TYR A 678 11.18 0.70 21.49
N ASP A 679 12.35 0.86 22.13
CA ASP A 679 13.03 -0.23 22.84
C ASP A 679 12.12 -0.84 23.94
N LYS A 680 11.43 0.02 24.70
CA LYS A 680 10.50 -0.42 25.74
C LYS A 680 9.24 -1.12 25.18
N LEU A 681 8.81 -0.72 24.01
CA LEU A 681 7.59 -1.23 23.40
C LEU A 681 7.79 -2.52 22.57
N LEU A 682 9.00 -2.71 22.01
CA LEU A 682 9.27 -3.75 21.02
C LEU A 682 10.24 -4.83 21.50
N ASP A 683 11.13 -4.52 22.45
CA ASP A 683 12.22 -5.42 22.78
C ASP A 683 11.83 -6.46 23.84
N GLY A 684 12.03 -7.72 23.49
CA GLY A 684 11.79 -8.87 24.36
C GLY A 684 10.38 -9.45 24.26
N PRO A 685 10.22 -10.68 24.76
CA PRO A 685 8.94 -11.41 24.66
C PRO A 685 7.84 -10.77 25.52
N ASP A 686 8.25 -10.00 26.50
CA ASP A 686 7.35 -9.31 27.40
C ASP A 686 6.99 -7.88 26.99
N ALA A 687 7.46 -7.40 25.83
CA ALA A 687 7.17 -6.06 25.36
C ALA A 687 5.68 -5.93 24.97
N PRO A 688 5.06 -4.75 25.21
CA PRO A 688 3.64 -4.56 24.86
C PRO A 688 3.28 -4.85 23.41
N LEU A 689 4.19 -4.56 22.50
CA LEU A 689 3.99 -4.74 21.05
C LEU A 689 4.70 -5.99 20.50
N HIS A 690 5.10 -6.92 21.38
CA HIS A 690 5.70 -8.17 20.93
C HIS A 690 4.75 -8.92 19.99
N GLY A 691 5.27 -9.31 18.83
CA GLY A 691 4.53 -10.11 17.87
C GLY A 691 3.81 -9.34 16.75
N VAL A 692 3.85 -8.01 16.71
CA VAL A 692 3.42 -7.25 15.51
C VAL A 692 4.43 -7.45 14.39
N SER A 693 4.00 -7.23 13.14
CA SER A 693 4.87 -7.30 11.97
C SER A 693 5.20 -5.92 11.39
N THR A 694 4.31 -4.98 11.56
CA THR A 694 4.40 -3.61 11.03
C THR A 694 4.31 -2.62 12.18
N VAL A 695 5.14 -1.57 12.15
CA VAL A 695 5.12 -0.47 13.11
C VAL A 695 5.00 0.83 12.34
N HIS A 696 3.96 1.60 12.63
CA HIS A 696 3.80 2.93 12.05
C HIS A 696 4.53 3.95 12.94
N ILE A 697 5.40 4.75 12.34
CA ILE A 697 6.27 5.69 13.04
C ILE A 697 5.84 7.15 12.93
N GLY A 698 4.60 7.39 12.48
CA GLY A 698 4.02 8.70 12.27
C GLY A 698 4.70 9.45 11.14
N THR A 699 5.29 10.60 11.47
CA THR A 699 6.14 11.44 10.60
C THR A 699 5.42 12.48 9.74
N ASP A 700 4.19 12.83 10.05
CA ASP A 700 3.52 13.94 9.41
C ASP A 700 3.76 15.28 10.10
N GLU A 701 3.33 16.32 9.48
CA GLU A 701 3.15 17.71 9.92
C GLU A 701 4.28 18.32 10.77
N TYR A 702 5.55 17.93 10.55
CA TYR A 702 6.70 18.62 11.15
C TYR A 702 6.98 19.95 10.45
N TYR A 703 7.04 21.05 11.20
CA TYR A 703 7.19 22.40 10.65
C TYR A 703 8.60 22.98 10.72
N GLY A 704 9.58 22.26 11.27
CA GLY A 704 10.99 22.65 11.28
C GLY A 704 11.72 22.37 9.97
N SER A 705 13.05 22.28 10.06
CA SER A 705 13.96 22.07 8.94
C SER A 705 13.62 20.80 8.14
N ARG A 706 13.56 20.93 6.81
CA ARG A 706 13.33 19.81 5.90
C ARG A 706 14.45 18.76 5.97
N GLU A 707 15.70 19.18 6.12
CA GLU A 707 16.83 18.25 6.17
C GLU A 707 16.87 17.49 7.51
N SER A 708 16.63 18.16 8.65
CA SER A 708 16.51 17.49 9.94
C SER A 708 15.36 16.48 9.95
N TYR A 709 14.22 16.84 9.36
CA TYR A 709 13.07 15.96 9.20
C TYR A 709 13.40 14.72 8.34
N ARG A 710 13.97 14.91 7.14
CA ARG A 710 14.34 13.81 6.26
C ARG A 710 15.35 12.85 6.89
N ARG A 711 16.33 13.41 7.61
CA ARG A 711 17.31 12.62 8.39
C ARG A 711 16.58 11.77 9.43
N TYR A 712 15.66 12.37 10.17
CA TYR A 712 14.90 11.69 11.22
C TYR A 712 14.05 10.54 10.68
N VAL A 713 13.29 10.78 9.62
CA VAL A 713 12.49 9.75 8.96
C VAL A 713 13.37 8.58 8.52
N ASN A 714 14.51 8.87 7.86
CA ASN A 714 15.44 7.85 7.41
C ASN A 714 16.08 7.06 8.58
N ASP A 715 16.45 7.75 9.66
CA ASP A 715 17.08 7.12 10.83
C ASP A 715 16.10 6.23 11.61
N LEU A 716 14.80 6.62 11.68
CA LEU A 716 13.77 5.78 12.28
C LEU A 716 13.39 4.59 11.37
N ILE A 717 13.26 4.79 10.06
CA ILE A 717 13.02 3.70 9.11
C ILE A 717 14.10 2.63 9.28
N LYS A 718 15.37 3.02 9.26
CA LYS A 718 16.51 2.10 9.45
C LYS A 718 16.48 1.42 10.82
N TYR A 719 16.10 2.16 11.84
CA TYR A 719 16.02 1.63 13.19
C TYR A 719 14.94 0.55 13.34
N ILE A 720 13.74 0.79 12.84
CA ILE A 720 12.63 -0.15 12.86
C ILE A 720 12.92 -1.38 11.99
N LYS A 721 13.50 -1.19 10.80
CA LYS A 721 13.99 -2.30 9.95
C LYS A 721 15.07 -3.12 10.67
N GLY A 722 15.99 -2.46 11.37
CA GLY A 722 17.06 -3.12 12.15
C GLY A 722 16.52 -3.98 13.31
N LYS A 723 15.29 -3.72 13.77
CA LYS A 723 14.59 -4.54 14.75
C LYS A 723 13.75 -5.67 14.11
N GLY A 724 13.71 -5.77 12.78
CA GLY A 724 12.99 -6.80 12.05
C GLY A 724 11.52 -6.46 11.70
N TYR A 725 11.10 -5.21 11.90
CA TYR A 725 9.73 -4.78 11.59
C TYR A 725 9.64 -4.05 10.25
N THR A 726 8.47 -4.11 9.62
CA THR A 726 8.13 -3.27 8.47
C THR A 726 7.77 -1.86 8.96
N PRO A 727 8.49 -0.80 8.56
CA PRO A 727 8.10 0.56 8.90
C PRO A 727 6.96 1.04 8.01
N ARG A 728 5.94 1.67 8.63
CA ARG A 728 4.90 2.43 7.96
C ARG A 728 5.02 3.91 8.36
N ILE A 729 4.74 4.83 7.44
CA ILE A 729 4.84 6.28 7.67
C ILE A 729 3.65 7.03 7.07
N TRP A 730 3.31 8.16 7.66
CA TRP A 730 2.50 9.16 6.97
C TRP A 730 3.30 9.80 5.83
N GLY A 731 2.72 9.88 4.66
CA GLY A 731 3.37 10.47 3.49
C GLY A 731 3.53 11.98 3.61
N SER A 732 4.78 12.47 3.69
CA SER A 732 5.11 13.90 3.80
C SER A 732 6.34 14.33 3.01
N LEU A 733 7.07 13.40 2.42
CA LEU A 733 8.38 13.66 1.83
C LEU A 733 8.35 14.42 0.49
N SER A 734 7.21 14.45 -0.21
CA SER A 734 7.03 15.31 -1.40
C SER A 734 6.93 16.79 -1.02
N ALA A 735 6.28 17.12 0.11
CA ALA A 735 6.26 18.47 0.66
C ALA A 735 7.59 18.85 1.34
N LYS A 736 8.29 17.89 1.90
CA LYS A 736 9.56 18.03 2.62
C LYS A 736 10.76 17.68 1.73
N ARG A 737 10.83 18.26 0.53
CA ARG A 737 11.96 18.08 -0.41
C ARG A 737 13.28 18.53 0.20
N GLY A 738 14.35 17.77 -0.04
CA GLY A 738 15.68 18.05 0.50
C GLY A 738 16.74 17.13 -0.11
N LYS A 739 18.01 17.31 0.31
CA LYS A 739 19.16 16.56 -0.20
C LYS A 739 19.37 15.22 0.51
N THR A 740 18.91 15.10 1.76
CA THR A 740 19.05 13.85 2.52
C THR A 740 18.22 12.76 1.86
N ALA A 741 18.90 11.69 1.43
CA ALA A 741 18.24 10.51 0.90
C ALA A 741 17.47 9.76 1.99
N VAL A 742 16.34 9.17 1.63
CA VAL A 742 15.52 8.33 2.51
C VAL A 742 15.46 6.93 1.91
N ASP A 743 15.59 5.91 2.75
CA ASP A 743 15.47 4.51 2.34
C ASP A 743 13.98 4.10 2.27
N TRP A 744 13.45 4.11 1.05
CA TRP A 744 12.06 3.76 0.78
C TRP A 744 11.80 2.26 0.61
N ASN A 745 12.84 1.46 0.41
CA ASN A 745 12.68 0.05 0.09
C ASN A 745 11.97 -0.70 1.22
N GLY A 746 10.84 -1.34 0.92
CA GLY A 746 10.04 -2.07 1.91
C GLY A 746 9.34 -1.18 2.95
N VAL A 747 9.23 0.13 2.72
CA VAL A 747 8.43 1.05 3.53
C VAL A 747 7.01 1.09 3.01
N GLU A 748 6.03 1.04 3.90
CA GLU A 748 4.64 1.33 3.61
C GLU A 748 4.35 2.80 3.87
N VAL A 749 3.64 3.45 2.95
CA VAL A 749 3.37 4.90 3.01
C VAL A 749 1.89 5.17 2.91
N ASP A 750 1.33 5.69 3.96
CA ASP A 750 -0.05 6.13 4.02
C ASP A 750 -0.19 7.49 3.33
N ILE A 751 -0.84 7.51 2.18
CA ILE A 751 -1.09 8.73 1.41
C ILE A 751 -2.36 9.38 1.94
N TRP A 752 -2.21 10.25 2.91
CA TRP A 752 -3.33 10.98 3.52
C TRP A 752 -3.66 12.29 2.78
N SER A 753 -2.66 12.87 2.11
CA SER A 753 -2.82 14.07 1.29
C SER A 753 -1.82 14.08 0.13
N ILE A 754 -2.32 14.24 -1.10
CA ILE A 754 -1.48 14.33 -2.30
C ILE A 754 -0.61 15.61 -2.31
N GLY A 755 -1.00 16.64 -1.55
CA GLY A 755 -0.20 17.84 -1.34
C GLY A 755 1.05 17.59 -0.47
N TRP A 756 0.98 16.63 0.45
CA TRP A 756 2.10 16.23 1.31
C TRP A 756 2.94 15.12 0.68
N GLN A 757 2.31 14.10 0.09
CA GLN A 757 3.01 13.02 -0.59
C GLN A 757 2.34 12.66 -1.92
N ARG A 758 3.08 12.76 -2.99
CA ARG A 758 2.62 12.30 -4.31
C ARG A 758 2.80 10.80 -4.43
N PRO A 759 1.75 10.04 -4.80
CA PRO A 759 1.82 8.59 -4.91
C PRO A 759 2.92 8.10 -5.87
N ASN A 760 3.01 8.69 -7.06
CA ASN A 760 3.99 8.31 -8.08
C ASN A 760 5.44 8.55 -7.62
N GLU A 761 5.72 9.59 -6.82
CA GLU A 761 7.06 9.83 -6.27
C GLU A 761 7.45 8.75 -5.25
N ALA A 762 6.52 8.27 -4.42
CA ALA A 762 6.76 7.20 -3.46
C ALA A 762 6.97 5.85 -4.17
N ILE A 763 6.13 5.51 -5.14
CA ILE A 763 6.25 4.28 -5.95
C ILE A 763 7.58 4.24 -6.69
N ALA A 764 7.99 5.35 -7.32
CA ALA A 764 9.25 5.44 -8.06
C ALA A 764 10.48 5.23 -7.17
N GLN A 765 10.36 5.45 -5.86
CA GLN A 765 11.40 5.18 -4.86
C GLN A 765 11.34 3.76 -4.27
N GLY A 766 10.38 2.94 -4.67
CA GLY A 766 10.22 1.56 -4.22
C GLY A 766 9.36 1.37 -2.97
N ALA A 767 8.62 2.40 -2.55
CA ALA A 767 7.66 2.28 -1.45
C ALA A 767 6.39 1.54 -1.89
N LYS A 768 5.72 0.90 -0.94
CA LYS A 768 4.34 0.46 -1.06
C LYS A 768 3.43 1.57 -0.58
N ILE A 769 2.41 1.93 -1.35
CA ILE A 769 1.47 2.98 -0.96
C ILE A 769 0.14 2.41 -0.49
N ILE A 770 -0.47 3.07 0.48
CA ILE A 770 -1.82 2.82 0.97
C ILE A 770 -2.61 4.12 0.78
N ASN A 771 -3.73 4.05 0.07
CA ASN A 771 -4.59 5.21 -0.12
C ASN A 771 -5.47 5.41 1.11
N ILE A 772 -5.22 6.47 1.84
CA ILE A 772 -5.99 6.93 2.99
C ILE A 772 -6.23 8.44 2.88
N THR A 773 -6.47 8.93 1.65
CA THR A 773 -6.66 10.36 1.39
C THR A 773 -7.82 10.92 2.19
N ASP A 774 -7.61 12.08 2.79
CA ASP A 774 -8.46 12.67 3.82
C ASP A 774 -9.91 12.91 3.37
N VAL A 775 -10.11 13.58 2.25
CA VAL A 775 -11.46 13.97 1.78
C VAL A 775 -12.38 12.76 1.53
N PRO A 776 -11.97 11.70 0.80
CA PRO A 776 -12.86 10.57 0.57
C PRO A 776 -12.95 9.58 1.75
N THR A 777 -11.92 9.46 2.62
CA THR A 777 -11.85 8.33 3.56
C THR A 777 -11.90 8.70 5.04
N TYR A 778 -11.65 9.96 5.41
CA TYR A 778 -11.70 10.36 6.83
C TYR A 778 -13.15 10.52 7.30
N SER A 779 -13.44 9.87 8.42
CA SER A 779 -14.67 10.06 9.19
C SER A 779 -14.31 10.78 10.48
N VAL A 780 -14.56 12.07 10.54
CA VAL A 780 -14.24 12.90 11.70
C VAL A 780 -15.51 13.26 12.44
N PRO A 781 -15.67 12.83 13.70
CA PRO A 781 -16.94 13.00 14.43
C PRO A 781 -17.15 14.45 14.94
N SER A 782 -16.85 15.42 14.11
CA SER A 782 -17.07 16.86 14.41
C SER A 782 -18.38 17.38 13.81
N GLY A 783 -19.03 16.57 12.98
CA GLY A 783 -20.24 16.96 12.27
C GLY A 783 -20.06 18.18 11.37
N SER A 784 -21.15 18.87 11.07
CA SER A 784 -21.14 20.14 10.33
C SER A 784 -20.70 21.34 11.17
N ASN A 785 -20.27 21.13 12.40
CA ASN A 785 -19.88 22.21 13.28
C ASN A 785 -18.48 22.71 12.91
N SER A 786 -18.42 23.88 12.29
CA SER A 786 -17.22 24.54 11.79
C SER A 786 -16.19 24.93 12.86
N GLN A 787 -16.39 24.55 14.10
CA GLN A 787 -15.51 24.89 15.21
C GLN A 787 -14.37 23.87 15.39
N ALA A 788 -14.51 22.64 14.89
CA ALA A 788 -13.39 21.74 14.79
C ALA A 788 -12.45 22.17 13.65
N ALA A 789 -11.16 22.01 13.86
CA ALA A 789 -10.14 22.37 12.86
C ALA A 789 -10.29 21.56 11.57
N TYR A 790 -11.02 20.45 11.62
CA TYR A 790 -11.25 19.54 10.50
C TYR A 790 -12.73 19.11 10.47
N GLY A 791 -13.37 19.21 9.31
CA GLY A 791 -14.77 18.80 9.12
C GLY A 791 -14.91 17.34 8.74
N ASP A 792 -16.11 16.79 8.92
CA ASP A 792 -16.48 15.49 8.34
C ASP A 792 -16.87 15.68 6.87
N TYR A 793 -15.99 15.28 5.96
CA TYR A 793 -16.17 15.38 4.51
C TYR A 793 -16.48 14.02 3.88
N ALA A 794 -16.53 12.95 4.66
CA ALA A 794 -16.76 11.62 4.15
C ALA A 794 -18.15 11.51 3.49
N ASN A 795 -18.17 11.05 2.26
CA ASN A 795 -19.38 10.73 1.51
C ASN A 795 -19.44 9.22 1.31
N TYR A 796 -20.11 8.53 2.22
CA TYR A 796 -20.19 7.06 2.25
C TYR A 796 -20.90 6.48 1.01
N GLU A 797 -21.85 7.19 0.43
CA GLU A 797 -22.51 6.77 -0.80
C GLU A 797 -21.54 6.81 -1.99
N ARG A 798 -20.74 7.87 -2.10
CA ARG A 798 -19.67 7.97 -3.10
C ARG A 798 -18.59 6.92 -2.89
N GLN A 799 -18.14 6.72 -1.64
CA GLN A 799 -17.14 5.69 -1.31
C GLN A 799 -17.62 4.31 -1.75
N TYR A 800 -18.87 3.96 -1.48
CA TYR A 800 -19.41 2.66 -1.82
C TYR A 800 -19.64 2.49 -3.34
N ASN A 801 -20.14 3.51 -4.02
CA ASN A 801 -20.60 3.37 -5.40
C ASN A 801 -19.52 3.66 -6.46
N SER A 802 -18.57 4.53 -6.19
CA SER A 802 -17.66 5.03 -7.22
C SER A 802 -16.19 5.21 -6.83
N TRP A 803 -15.85 5.30 -5.54
CA TRP A 803 -14.46 5.46 -5.14
C TRP A 803 -13.69 4.13 -5.24
N THR A 804 -12.46 4.21 -5.70
CA THR A 804 -11.52 3.08 -5.69
C THR A 804 -10.18 3.50 -5.03
N PRO A 805 -9.40 2.55 -4.49
CA PRO A 805 -8.09 2.87 -3.93
C PRO A 805 -7.09 3.47 -4.94
N ASN A 806 -7.40 3.44 -6.24
CA ASN A 806 -6.58 4.08 -7.27
C ASN A 806 -6.94 5.56 -7.49
N ASP A 807 -8.02 6.04 -6.86
CA ASP A 807 -8.46 7.44 -6.95
C ASP A 807 -7.69 8.27 -5.92
N PHE A 808 -6.80 9.15 -6.40
CA PHE A 808 -6.02 10.07 -5.59
C PHE A 808 -6.39 11.54 -5.84
#